data_c3979acf31a36d2995935ee243b67a11
#
_entry.id   c3979acf31a36d2995935ee243b67a11
#
_cell.length_a   1.000
_cell.length_b   1.000
_cell.length_c   1.000
_cell.angle_alpha   90.00
_cell.angle_beta   90.00
_cell.angle_gamma   90.00
#
_symmetry.space_group_name_H-M   'P 1'
#
loop_
_entity.id
_entity.type
_entity.pdbx_description
1 polymer ?
#
loop_
_entity_poly.entity_id
_entity_poly.type
_entity_poly.pdbx_seq_one_letter_code
_entity_poly.pdbx_strand_id
1 'polypeptide(L)'
;MSNWYSKTKDQTLIDLETNEQHGLTDAIVNERLKQYGSNELATKQKRTLWQRIFAQINDVLVYVLIIAALISAFVGEWADASIIALVVVLNAVIGVVQESKAEQALEALKKMATPKAIVKRNGELKEIPSEHVVPGDIVMLDAGRYIPCDLRLIETANLKVEESALTGESVPVDKDAIYHPSMQSDEQVPLGDQKNMAFMSTLVTYGRGVGVAVETGMNSQIGKIATLLHEADDDMTPLQKSLAQVGKYLGFVAVSICVIMFIIGFLQGRDTLEMFMTAISLAVAAIPEGLPAIVSIVLAIGVQRMIKQNVIIRKLPAVEALGSVTIICSDKTGTLTQNKMTVTHFYSDNTYDHLENLNVNNDAHRLLIENMVLCNDASYNNESQTGDPTEIALLVAGNTFNMQKDHLEKIHARVNELPFDSDRKMMSTVHIYDESYYSMTKGAIDKLLPRCTHIFKNGKIEVLTDADKNQILEAAGSMSQEALRVLSFAFKQYNSNDVDIDHLEENLIFIGLVGMIDPPRTEVKDSITECKKAGIRTVMITGDHKDTAFAIAKELGIAKEISEIMIGTELDNIPDTELANKINHLNVFARVSPEHKVKIVKALRAKGNIVSMTGDGVNDAPSLKQADVGVAMGITGTDVAKGAADVVLTDDNFSSIVKAVEEGRNIYRNIKKSILFLLSCNFGEIIALFLAILLGWATPLRPIHILWVNLITDTLPALSLGVDPEDPDVMKEKPRHAKESLFSGSVPFLIFNGAVIGLLTLTAFIIGAKFYTGDTNLFPLFPEKIDEDALLHAQTMAFVVLSFSQLVHSFNLRSRTKSIFSIGIFTNKYLVYSLLIGILMQVCIISIPPLANIFGVHALTMRDWGFVLLLSIIPLVVNEIIKLVKRN
;
A
#
# COMPACT_ATOMS: atom_id res chain seq x y z
N MET A 1 9.96 -40.95 -4.66
CA MET A 1 10.13 -39.54 -5.06
C MET A 1 10.92 -39.51 -6.36
N SER A 2 10.44 -38.83 -7.38
CA SER A 2 11.17 -38.73 -8.63
C SER A 2 12.38 -37.80 -8.43
N ASN A 3 13.59 -38.36 -8.44
CA ASN A 3 14.84 -37.61 -8.28
C ASN A 3 15.15 -36.87 -9.59
N TRP A 4 14.52 -35.75 -9.85
CA TRP A 4 14.65 -34.96 -11.08
C TRP A 4 16.08 -34.51 -11.34
N TYR A 5 16.86 -34.22 -10.29
CA TYR A 5 18.28 -33.85 -10.40
C TYR A 5 19.17 -34.95 -10.99
N SER A 6 18.76 -36.21 -10.88
CA SER A 6 19.52 -37.35 -11.42
C SER A 6 19.21 -37.66 -12.90
N LYS A 7 18.11 -37.07 -13.44
CA LYS A 7 17.71 -37.29 -14.83
C LYS A 7 18.42 -36.32 -15.77
N THR A 8 18.72 -36.78 -16.98
CA THR A 8 19.20 -35.92 -18.04
C THR A 8 18.10 -34.96 -18.52
N LYS A 9 18.47 -33.87 -19.19
CA LYS A 9 17.57 -32.94 -19.85
C LYS A 9 16.53 -33.68 -20.70
N ASP A 10 17.03 -34.56 -21.60
CA ASP A 10 16.18 -35.27 -22.57
C ASP A 10 15.20 -36.23 -21.89
N GLN A 11 15.68 -36.98 -20.88
CA GLN A 11 14.81 -37.86 -20.09
C GLN A 11 13.70 -37.06 -19.37
N THR A 12 14.03 -35.89 -18.82
CA THR A 12 13.05 -35.07 -18.15
C THR A 12 11.96 -34.51 -19.09
N LEU A 13 12.37 -34.07 -20.31
CA LEU A 13 11.43 -33.61 -21.33
C LEU A 13 10.51 -34.74 -21.83
N ILE A 14 11.05 -35.95 -22.00
CA ILE A 14 10.26 -37.14 -22.39
C ILE A 14 9.26 -37.51 -21.28
N ASP A 15 9.73 -37.60 -20.04
CA ASP A 15 8.88 -37.98 -18.90
C ASP A 15 7.73 -37.01 -18.65
N LEU A 16 7.96 -35.74 -18.99
CA LEU A 16 6.98 -34.68 -18.87
C LEU A 16 6.21 -34.42 -20.18
N GLU A 17 6.43 -35.22 -21.21
CA GLU A 17 5.75 -35.11 -22.51
C GLU A 17 5.72 -33.66 -23.03
N THR A 18 6.86 -32.97 -22.98
CA THR A 18 7.02 -31.59 -23.39
C THR A 18 8.18 -31.41 -24.38
N ASN A 19 8.21 -30.26 -25.05
CA ASN A 19 9.24 -29.93 -26.04
C ASN A 19 9.80 -28.51 -25.77
N GLU A 20 11.12 -28.39 -25.78
CA GLU A 20 11.84 -27.13 -25.53
C GLU A 20 11.49 -26.03 -26.55
N GLN A 21 11.24 -26.38 -27.82
CA GLN A 21 10.98 -25.42 -28.89
C GLN A 21 9.54 -24.89 -28.88
N HIS A 22 8.58 -25.77 -28.61
CA HIS A 22 7.15 -25.41 -28.69
C HIS A 22 6.46 -25.29 -27.32
N GLY A 23 7.03 -25.91 -26.26
CA GLY A 23 6.35 -25.99 -24.96
C GLY A 23 5.05 -26.78 -25.01
N LEU A 24 4.21 -26.64 -24.00
CA LEU A 24 2.89 -27.29 -23.92
C LEU A 24 1.85 -26.57 -24.78
N THR A 25 0.86 -27.34 -25.25
CA THR A 25 -0.34 -26.76 -25.86
C THR A 25 -1.38 -26.37 -24.80
N ASP A 26 -2.23 -25.39 -25.09
CA ASP A 26 -3.26 -24.92 -24.15
C ASP A 26 -4.23 -26.04 -23.71
N ALA A 27 -4.46 -27.05 -24.56
CA ALA A 27 -5.29 -28.22 -24.22
C ALA A 27 -4.63 -29.06 -23.12
N ILE A 28 -3.32 -29.36 -23.25
CA ILE A 28 -2.56 -30.12 -22.26
C ILE A 28 -2.43 -29.34 -20.95
N VAL A 29 -2.21 -28.02 -21.02
CA VAL A 29 -2.17 -27.14 -19.84
C VAL A 29 -3.46 -27.24 -19.04
N ASN A 30 -4.62 -27.17 -19.71
CA ASN A 30 -5.93 -27.26 -19.04
C ASN A 30 -6.17 -28.62 -18.38
N GLU A 31 -5.66 -29.69 -18.99
CA GLU A 31 -5.72 -31.05 -18.45
C GLU A 31 -4.83 -31.17 -17.20
N ARG A 32 -3.58 -30.70 -17.30
CA ARG A 32 -2.62 -30.74 -16.19
C ARG A 32 -3.04 -29.86 -15.03
N LEU A 33 -3.65 -28.69 -15.29
CA LEU A 33 -4.20 -27.85 -14.25
C LEU A 33 -5.32 -28.56 -13.47
N LYS A 34 -6.13 -29.39 -14.13
CA LYS A 34 -7.14 -30.21 -13.45
C LYS A 34 -6.54 -31.36 -12.66
N GLN A 35 -5.43 -31.94 -13.16
CA GLN A 35 -4.77 -33.09 -12.57
C GLN A 35 -3.90 -32.71 -11.36
N TYR A 36 -3.08 -31.65 -11.50
CA TYR A 36 -2.10 -31.23 -10.49
C TYR A 36 -2.58 -30.09 -9.59
N GLY A 37 -3.65 -29.39 -10.00
CA GLY A 37 -4.15 -28.22 -9.31
C GLY A 37 -3.35 -26.95 -9.63
N SER A 38 -3.69 -25.86 -8.94
CA SER A 38 -2.99 -24.57 -9.03
C SER A 38 -1.62 -24.65 -8.36
N ASN A 39 -0.64 -23.95 -8.95
CA ASN A 39 0.73 -23.85 -8.39
C ASN A 39 0.73 -22.83 -7.24
N GLU A 40 0.04 -23.17 -6.17
CA GLU A 40 -0.08 -22.37 -4.95
C GLU A 40 0.33 -23.22 -3.73
N LEU A 41 0.96 -22.56 -2.76
CA LEU A 41 1.15 -23.17 -1.45
C LEU A 41 -0.20 -23.16 -0.72
N ALA A 42 -0.53 -24.25 -0.03
CA ALA A 42 -1.80 -24.38 0.68
C ALA A 42 -1.96 -23.19 1.65
N THR A 43 -2.92 -22.34 1.37
CA THR A 43 -3.38 -21.35 2.33
C THR A 43 -4.20 -22.03 3.40
N LYS A 44 -4.28 -21.44 4.62
CA LYS A 44 -5.13 -21.94 5.71
C LYS A 44 -6.49 -22.35 5.14
N GLN A 45 -6.94 -23.59 5.42
CA GLN A 45 -8.27 -24.02 5.02
C GLN A 45 -9.31 -23.03 5.52
N LYS A 46 -10.19 -22.58 4.62
CA LYS A 46 -11.29 -21.68 4.98
C LYS A 46 -12.07 -22.31 6.12
N ARG A 47 -12.24 -21.57 7.20
CA ARG A 47 -13.04 -22.02 8.32
C ARG A 47 -14.44 -22.39 7.82
N THR A 48 -14.91 -23.57 8.20
CA THR A 48 -16.28 -24.00 7.88
C THR A 48 -17.29 -23.10 8.61
N LEU A 49 -18.52 -23.01 8.10
CA LEU A 49 -19.59 -22.23 8.75
C LEU A 49 -19.74 -22.60 10.24
N TRP A 50 -19.65 -23.86 10.57
CA TRP A 50 -19.73 -24.34 11.97
C TRP A 50 -18.55 -23.85 12.82
N GLN A 51 -17.33 -23.86 12.27
CA GLN A 51 -16.16 -23.35 12.99
C GLN A 51 -16.25 -21.83 13.24
N ARG A 52 -16.82 -21.08 12.29
CA ARG A 52 -17.07 -19.64 12.46
C ARG A 52 -18.12 -19.38 13.52
N ILE A 53 -19.23 -20.13 13.51
CA ILE A 53 -20.27 -20.04 14.54
C ILE A 53 -19.69 -20.37 15.92
N PHE A 54 -18.92 -21.44 16.02
CA PHE A 54 -18.26 -21.82 17.27
C PHE A 54 -17.25 -20.75 17.75
N ALA A 55 -16.53 -20.12 16.84
CA ALA A 55 -15.62 -19.04 17.18
C ALA A 55 -16.35 -17.82 17.75
N GLN A 56 -17.54 -17.48 17.23
CA GLN A 56 -18.38 -16.40 17.74
C GLN A 56 -19.00 -16.76 19.11
N ILE A 57 -19.30 -18.02 19.35
CA ILE A 57 -19.83 -18.48 20.64
C ILE A 57 -18.72 -18.61 21.69
N ASN A 58 -17.48 -18.83 21.29
CA ASN A 58 -16.32 -18.96 22.18
C ASN A 58 -15.82 -17.58 22.68
N ASP A 59 -16.73 -16.79 23.21
CA ASP A 59 -16.45 -15.51 23.83
C ASP A 59 -16.96 -15.52 25.28
N VAL A 60 -16.20 -14.88 26.17
CA VAL A 60 -16.52 -14.85 27.61
C VAL A 60 -17.90 -14.23 27.87
N LEU A 61 -18.29 -13.22 27.10
CA LEU A 61 -19.57 -12.55 27.22
C LEU A 61 -20.73 -13.43 26.76
N VAL A 62 -20.54 -14.16 25.66
CA VAL A 62 -21.53 -15.11 25.17
C VAL A 62 -21.76 -16.24 26.21
N TYR A 63 -20.70 -16.69 26.88
CA TYR A 63 -20.86 -17.62 27.99
C TYR A 63 -21.65 -17.04 29.15
N VAL A 64 -21.41 -15.78 29.51
CA VAL A 64 -22.19 -15.09 30.54
C VAL A 64 -23.67 -15.00 30.15
N LEU A 65 -23.98 -14.68 28.89
CA LEU A 65 -25.37 -14.67 28.39
C LEU A 65 -26.00 -16.05 28.39
N ILE A 66 -25.28 -17.09 28.01
CA ILE A 66 -25.79 -18.47 28.05
C ILE A 66 -26.09 -18.87 29.49
N ILE A 67 -25.19 -18.56 30.43
CA ILE A 67 -25.42 -18.81 31.86
C ILE A 67 -26.64 -18.03 32.37
N ALA A 68 -26.80 -16.79 31.98
CA ALA A 68 -27.95 -15.98 32.31
C ALA A 68 -29.25 -16.60 31.79
N ALA A 69 -29.26 -17.01 30.50
CA ALA A 69 -30.43 -17.68 29.92
C ALA A 69 -30.79 -19.00 30.66
N LEU A 70 -29.80 -19.80 31.06
CA LEU A 70 -30.02 -21.00 31.83
C LEU A 70 -30.57 -20.71 33.23
N ILE A 71 -30.08 -19.66 33.90
CA ILE A 71 -30.58 -19.24 35.22
C ILE A 71 -32.03 -18.75 35.09
N SER A 72 -32.36 -17.90 34.09
CA SER A 72 -33.71 -17.44 33.83
C SER A 72 -34.67 -18.61 33.55
N ALA A 73 -34.25 -19.57 32.73
CA ALA A 73 -35.06 -20.78 32.48
C ALA A 73 -35.28 -21.62 33.74
N PHE A 74 -34.26 -21.77 34.59
CA PHE A 74 -34.34 -22.52 35.83
C PHE A 74 -35.27 -21.89 36.84
N VAL A 75 -35.35 -20.57 36.89
CA VAL A 75 -36.25 -19.78 37.75
C VAL A 75 -37.70 -19.77 37.23
N GLY A 76 -37.91 -20.21 35.98
CA GLY A 76 -39.24 -20.28 35.37
C GLY A 76 -39.57 -19.11 34.42
N GLU A 77 -38.66 -18.17 34.23
CA GLU A 77 -38.83 -17.02 33.32
C GLU A 77 -38.44 -17.40 31.89
N TRP A 78 -39.25 -18.27 31.27
CA TRP A 78 -39.00 -18.81 29.93
C TRP A 78 -39.01 -17.74 28.83
N ALA A 79 -39.72 -16.64 29.01
CA ALA A 79 -39.76 -15.55 28.06
C ALA A 79 -38.40 -14.86 27.98
N ASP A 80 -37.81 -14.45 29.09
CA ASP A 80 -36.50 -13.82 29.16
C ASP A 80 -35.37 -14.77 28.69
N ALA A 81 -35.42 -16.04 29.13
CA ALA A 81 -34.49 -17.06 28.66
C ALA A 81 -34.50 -17.20 27.12
N SER A 82 -35.69 -17.22 26.50
CA SER A 82 -35.88 -17.33 25.08
C SER A 82 -35.36 -16.08 24.34
N ILE A 83 -35.57 -14.91 24.91
CA ILE A 83 -35.08 -13.64 24.36
C ILE A 83 -33.56 -13.62 24.37
N ILE A 84 -32.92 -13.96 25.48
CA ILE A 84 -31.46 -13.99 25.60
C ILE A 84 -30.87 -15.03 24.61
N ALA A 85 -31.48 -16.22 24.50
CA ALA A 85 -31.06 -17.24 23.54
C ALA A 85 -31.18 -16.72 22.07
N LEU A 86 -32.28 -16.04 21.72
CA LEU A 86 -32.48 -15.45 20.40
C LEU A 86 -31.38 -14.38 20.10
N VAL A 87 -31.03 -13.59 21.09
CA VAL A 87 -29.98 -12.58 20.96
C VAL A 87 -28.62 -13.23 20.72
N VAL A 88 -28.26 -14.28 21.45
CA VAL A 88 -27.01 -15.03 21.22
C VAL A 88 -26.95 -15.59 19.81
N VAL A 89 -28.07 -16.13 19.32
CA VAL A 89 -28.14 -16.63 17.93
C VAL A 89 -28.00 -15.49 16.91
N LEU A 90 -28.69 -14.37 17.10
CA LEU A 90 -28.61 -13.21 16.21
C LEU A 90 -27.20 -12.62 16.19
N ASN A 91 -26.57 -12.49 17.35
CA ASN A 91 -25.18 -12.01 17.45
C ASN A 91 -24.22 -12.94 16.71
N ALA A 92 -24.33 -14.24 16.91
CA ALA A 92 -23.51 -15.21 16.18
C ALA A 92 -23.71 -15.14 14.67
N VAL A 93 -24.95 -15.00 14.18
CA VAL A 93 -25.24 -14.89 12.74
C VAL A 93 -24.66 -13.62 12.16
N ILE A 94 -24.84 -12.48 12.81
CA ILE A 94 -24.34 -11.19 12.33
C ILE A 94 -22.81 -11.16 12.37
N GLY A 95 -22.20 -11.67 13.44
CA GLY A 95 -20.75 -11.81 13.56
C GLY A 95 -20.15 -12.64 12.42
N VAL A 96 -20.76 -13.80 12.12
CA VAL A 96 -20.34 -14.67 10.97
C VAL A 96 -20.48 -13.95 9.63
N VAL A 97 -21.57 -13.21 9.42
CA VAL A 97 -21.77 -12.45 8.16
C VAL A 97 -20.73 -11.33 8.01
N GLN A 98 -20.43 -10.59 9.09
CA GLN A 98 -19.42 -9.53 9.10
C GLN A 98 -18.03 -10.10 8.86
N GLU A 99 -17.64 -11.18 9.56
CA GLU A 99 -16.35 -11.86 9.39
C GLU A 99 -16.19 -12.39 7.96
N SER A 100 -17.24 -13.00 7.40
CA SER A 100 -17.23 -13.54 6.04
C SER A 100 -17.04 -12.43 5.00
N LYS A 101 -17.68 -11.28 5.16
CA LYS A 101 -17.48 -10.12 4.25
C LYS A 101 -16.09 -9.53 4.37
N ALA A 102 -15.53 -9.44 5.57
CA ALA A 102 -14.17 -8.98 5.79
C ALA A 102 -13.15 -9.94 5.13
N GLU A 103 -13.29 -11.25 5.32
CA GLU A 103 -12.42 -12.25 4.67
C GLU A 103 -12.52 -12.20 3.13
N GLN A 104 -13.72 -12.10 2.56
CA GLN A 104 -13.90 -12.00 1.11
C GLN A 104 -13.20 -10.76 0.53
N ALA A 105 -13.29 -9.62 1.21
CA ALA A 105 -12.61 -8.40 0.80
C ALA A 105 -11.08 -8.58 0.83
N LEU A 106 -10.54 -9.23 1.87
CA LEU A 106 -9.12 -9.53 2.01
C LEU A 106 -8.62 -10.53 0.96
N GLU A 107 -9.41 -11.56 0.65
CA GLU A 107 -9.07 -12.56 -0.38
C GLU A 107 -8.99 -11.94 -1.78
N ALA A 108 -9.93 -11.05 -2.10
CA ALA A 108 -9.89 -10.31 -3.36
C ALA A 108 -8.60 -9.49 -3.53
N LEU A 109 -8.08 -8.93 -2.43
CA LEU A 109 -6.82 -8.18 -2.42
C LEU A 109 -5.59 -9.08 -2.64
N LYS A 110 -5.54 -10.25 -1.99
CA LYS A 110 -4.43 -11.20 -2.14
C LYS A 110 -4.26 -11.65 -3.60
N LYS A 111 -5.36 -11.86 -4.32
CA LYS A 111 -5.33 -12.24 -5.75
C LYS A 111 -4.73 -11.18 -6.68
N MET A 112 -4.75 -9.91 -6.32
CA MET A 112 -4.20 -8.83 -7.15
C MET A 112 -2.66 -8.73 -7.09
N ALA A 113 -2.01 -9.38 -6.12
CA ALA A 113 -0.56 -9.33 -5.90
C ALA A 113 0.17 -10.62 -6.32
N THR A 114 -0.43 -11.45 -7.17
CA THR A 114 0.14 -12.74 -7.60
C THR A 114 1.38 -12.52 -8.47
N PRO A 115 2.53 -13.17 -8.17
CA PRO A 115 3.72 -13.14 -9.01
C PRO A 115 3.42 -13.67 -10.41
N LYS A 116 4.20 -13.22 -11.41
CA LYS A 116 4.07 -13.65 -12.79
C LYS A 116 5.26 -14.51 -13.23
N ALA A 117 5.03 -15.41 -14.17
CA ALA A 117 6.05 -16.27 -14.78
C ALA A 117 6.02 -16.09 -16.30
N ILE A 118 7.22 -16.12 -16.94
CA ILE A 118 7.35 -16.17 -18.39
C ILE A 118 7.47 -17.63 -18.80
N VAL A 119 6.51 -18.12 -19.54
CA VAL A 119 6.49 -19.50 -20.05
C VAL A 119 6.42 -19.55 -21.57
N LYS A 120 6.95 -20.63 -22.14
CA LYS A 120 6.81 -20.90 -23.57
C LYS A 120 5.70 -21.90 -23.79
N ARG A 121 4.63 -21.50 -24.47
CA ARG A 121 3.46 -22.34 -24.83
C ARG A 121 3.09 -22.12 -26.29
N ASN A 122 2.76 -23.17 -26.99
CA ASN A 122 2.43 -23.14 -28.44
C ASN A 122 3.54 -22.48 -29.29
N GLY A 123 4.81 -22.53 -28.88
CA GLY A 123 5.92 -21.89 -29.55
C GLY A 123 6.11 -20.39 -29.25
N GLU A 124 5.23 -19.77 -28.46
CA GLU A 124 5.26 -18.37 -28.11
C GLU A 124 5.60 -18.16 -26.63
N LEU A 125 6.32 -17.08 -26.32
CA LEU A 125 6.57 -16.64 -24.95
C LEU A 125 5.32 -15.88 -24.43
N LYS A 126 4.80 -16.32 -23.29
CA LYS A 126 3.63 -15.71 -22.63
C LYS A 126 3.92 -15.41 -21.18
N GLU A 127 3.58 -14.22 -20.72
CA GLU A 127 3.59 -13.90 -19.30
C GLU A 127 2.25 -14.31 -18.67
N ILE A 128 2.30 -15.21 -17.68
CA ILE A 128 1.12 -15.75 -17.00
C ILE A 128 1.24 -15.56 -15.48
N PRO A 129 0.14 -15.56 -14.72
CA PRO A 129 0.20 -15.72 -13.26
C PRO A 129 0.94 -16.98 -12.88
N SER A 130 1.84 -16.94 -11.90
CA SER A 130 2.64 -18.11 -11.48
C SER A 130 1.78 -19.27 -10.99
N GLU A 131 0.57 -18.99 -10.49
CA GLU A 131 -0.43 -19.99 -10.07
C GLU A 131 -0.90 -20.90 -11.23
N HIS A 132 -0.76 -20.46 -12.47
CA HIS A 132 -1.14 -21.21 -13.67
C HIS A 132 0.00 -22.00 -14.32
N VAL A 133 1.19 -22.04 -13.70
CA VAL A 133 2.30 -22.89 -14.14
C VAL A 133 1.99 -24.34 -13.79
N VAL A 134 2.19 -25.23 -14.76
CA VAL A 134 1.94 -26.68 -14.61
C VAL A 134 3.21 -27.49 -14.87
N PRO A 135 3.36 -28.70 -14.32
CA PRO A 135 4.48 -29.57 -14.66
C PRO A 135 4.59 -29.78 -16.18
N GLY A 136 5.80 -29.61 -16.72
CA GLY A 136 6.08 -29.64 -18.16
C GLY A 136 6.11 -28.28 -18.86
N ASP A 137 5.73 -27.19 -18.21
CA ASP A 137 5.92 -25.85 -18.76
C ASP A 137 7.40 -25.52 -18.91
N ILE A 138 7.77 -24.88 -20.01
CA ILE A 138 9.10 -24.33 -20.24
C ILE A 138 9.12 -22.90 -19.69
N VAL A 139 9.92 -22.68 -18.65
CA VAL A 139 9.97 -21.42 -17.89
C VAL A 139 11.27 -20.68 -18.21
N MET A 140 11.15 -19.37 -18.51
CA MET A 140 12.30 -18.49 -18.72
C MET A 140 12.69 -17.83 -17.40
N LEU A 141 14.00 -17.81 -17.11
CA LEU A 141 14.58 -17.25 -15.90
C LEU A 141 15.49 -16.07 -16.24
N ASP A 142 15.22 -14.92 -15.64
CA ASP A 142 16.03 -13.72 -15.77
C ASP A 142 16.39 -13.17 -14.37
N ALA A 143 17.52 -12.47 -14.27
CA ALA A 143 17.95 -11.83 -13.03
C ALA A 143 16.86 -10.90 -12.44
N GLY A 144 16.65 -11.00 -11.14
CA GLY A 144 15.65 -10.21 -10.41
C GLY A 144 14.25 -10.84 -10.35
N ARG A 145 14.05 -12.04 -10.93
CA ARG A 145 12.77 -12.78 -10.86
C ARG A 145 12.81 -13.92 -9.86
N TYR A 146 11.69 -14.18 -9.20
CA TYR A 146 11.49 -15.40 -8.41
C TYR A 146 11.22 -16.59 -9.32
N ILE A 147 11.75 -17.74 -8.92
CA ILE A 147 11.49 -19.02 -9.57
C ILE A 147 10.08 -19.47 -9.18
N PRO A 148 9.17 -19.68 -10.18
CA PRO A 148 7.75 -19.86 -9.90
C PRO A 148 7.38 -21.26 -9.36
N CYS A 149 8.21 -22.27 -9.66
CA CYS A 149 8.01 -23.68 -9.27
C CYS A 149 9.37 -24.40 -9.28
N ASP A 150 9.44 -25.65 -8.86
CA ASP A 150 10.70 -26.40 -8.97
C ASP A 150 10.98 -26.74 -10.44
N LEU A 151 12.16 -26.38 -10.91
CA LEU A 151 12.58 -26.50 -12.30
C LEU A 151 13.78 -27.43 -12.44
N ARG A 152 13.78 -28.29 -13.45
CA ARG A 152 14.97 -28.90 -14.00
C ARG A 152 15.55 -28.00 -15.09
N LEU A 153 16.75 -27.46 -14.90
CA LEU A 153 17.38 -26.54 -15.83
C LEU A 153 17.73 -27.22 -17.16
N ILE A 154 17.41 -26.56 -18.25
CA ILE A 154 17.63 -27.03 -19.64
C ILE A 154 18.81 -26.27 -20.23
N GLU A 155 18.88 -24.95 -20.01
CA GLU A 155 19.92 -24.05 -20.50
C GLU A 155 20.25 -23.02 -19.42
N THR A 156 21.54 -22.69 -19.29
CA THR A 156 22.02 -21.69 -18.34
C THR A 156 23.10 -20.82 -18.98
N ALA A 157 23.05 -19.50 -18.73
CA ALA A 157 24.05 -18.53 -19.10
C ALA A 157 24.45 -17.71 -17.87
N ASN A 158 25.52 -18.12 -17.18
CA ASN A 158 26.01 -17.51 -15.93
C ASN A 158 24.91 -17.37 -14.84
N LEU A 159 24.01 -18.35 -14.77
CA LEU A 159 22.87 -18.31 -13.86
C LEU A 159 23.32 -18.49 -12.40
N LYS A 160 22.98 -17.52 -11.54
CA LYS A 160 23.17 -17.61 -10.08
C LYS A 160 21.83 -17.45 -9.38
N VAL A 161 21.59 -18.31 -8.41
CA VAL A 161 20.32 -18.34 -7.65
C VAL A 161 20.61 -18.25 -6.16
N GLU A 162 19.91 -17.36 -5.48
CA GLU A 162 19.92 -17.26 -4.01
C GLU A 162 18.90 -18.24 -3.44
N GLU A 163 19.40 -19.24 -2.73
CA GLU A 163 18.61 -20.33 -2.16
C GLU A 163 18.54 -20.28 -0.63
N SER A 164 18.81 -19.12 -0.03
CA SER A 164 18.84 -18.93 1.43
C SER A 164 17.56 -19.37 2.15
N ALA A 165 16.41 -19.24 1.49
CA ALA A 165 15.11 -19.68 2.01
C ALA A 165 15.00 -21.20 2.20
N LEU A 166 15.80 -21.98 1.48
CA LEU A 166 15.80 -23.46 1.51
C LEU A 166 17.05 -24.03 2.18
N THR A 167 18.21 -23.41 1.97
CA THR A 167 19.51 -23.92 2.43
C THR A 167 20.02 -23.23 3.69
N GLY A 168 19.51 -22.02 3.98
CA GLY A 168 20.00 -21.15 5.05
C GLY A 168 21.29 -20.39 4.70
N GLU A 169 21.89 -20.63 3.52
CA GLU A 169 23.11 -19.95 3.07
C GLU A 169 22.81 -18.75 2.20
N SER A 170 23.37 -17.58 2.53
CA SER A 170 23.09 -16.31 1.86
C SER A 170 23.91 -16.06 0.59
N VAL A 171 24.87 -16.94 0.27
CA VAL A 171 25.71 -16.81 -0.94
C VAL A 171 24.97 -17.41 -2.13
N PRO A 172 24.79 -16.67 -3.26
CA PRO A 172 24.17 -17.21 -4.45
C PRO A 172 24.94 -18.41 -5.02
N VAL A 173 24.22 -19.46 -5.38
CA VAL A 173 24.73 -20.71 -5.92
C VAL A 173 24.80 -20.62 -7.45
N ASP A 174 25.96 -21.00 -8.04
CA ASP A 174 26.10 -21.14 -9.49
C ASP A 174 25.30 -22.35 -9.98
N LYS A 175 24.47 -22.14 -11.00
CA LYS A 175 23.63 -23.17 -11.60
C LYS A 175 24.15 -23.58 -12.98
N ASP A 176 24.12 -24.88 -13.22
CA ASP A 176 24.61 -25.47 -14.47
C ASP A 176 23.67 -26.59 -14.96
N ALA A 177 23.05 -26.36 -16.11
CA ALA A 177 22.12 -27.31 -16.73
C ALA A 177 22.77 -28.67 -17.08
N ILE A 178 24.09 -28.69 -17.35
CA ILE A 178 24.87 -29.87 -17.79
C ILE A 178 25.38 -30.66 -16.56
N TYR A 179 25.35 -30.04 -15.37
CA TYR A 179 25.84 -30.69 -14.15
C TYR A 179 25.08 -31.98 -13.86
N HIS A 180 25.82 -33.08 -13.67
CA HIS A 180 25.29 -34.33 -13.15
C HIS A 180 26.03 -34.66 -11.85
N PRO A 181 25.32 -34.75 -10.70
CA PRO A 181 25.95 -35.17 -9.47
C PRO A 181 26.55 -36.60 -9.65
N SER A 182 27.81 -36.81 -9.25
CA SER A 182 28.44 -38.13 -9.28
C SER A 182 27.75 -39.04 -8.26
N MET A 183 26.97 -40.00 -8.74
CA MET A 183 26.32 -41.00 -7.87
C MET A 183 27.38 -42.00 -7.39
N GLN A 184 27.96 -41.79 -6.21
CA GLN A 184 28.82 -42.78 -5.54
C GLN A 184 28.17 -43.47 -4.32
N SER A 185 26.94 -43.11 -3.96
CA SER A 185 26.22 -43.78 -2.87
C SER A 185 24.69 -43.55 -2.97
N ASP A 186 23.92 -44.41 -2.31
CA ASP A 186 22.44 -44.31 -2.13
C ASP A 186 21.98 -43.07 -1.32
N GLU A 187 22.89 -42.12 -1.07
CA GLU A 187 22.59 -40.86 -0.32
C GLU A 187 21.94 -39.80 -1.21
N GLN A 188 20.87 -39.20 -0.72
CA GLN A 188 20.22 -38.09 -1.39
C GLN A 188 21.17 -36.87 -1.44
N VAL A 189 21.34 -36.27 -2.62
CA VAL A 189 22.14 -35.05 -2.81
C VAL A 189 21.42 -33.87 -2.09
N PRO A 190 22.09 -33.12 -1.20
CA PRO A 190 21.52 -31.94 -0.55
C PRO A 190 21.02 -30.92 -1.58
N LEU A 191 19.96 -30.16 -1.23
CA LEU A 191 19.33 -29.19 -2.16
C LEU A 191 20.32 -28.17 -2.71
N GLY A 192 21.24 -27.64 -1.90
CA GLY A 192 22.25 -26.67 -2.32
C GLY A 192 23.26 -27.20 -3.33
N ASP A 193 23.47 -28.55 -3.37
CA ASP A 193 24.40 -29.20 -4.29
C ASP A 193 23.73 -29.62 -5.60
N GLN A 194 22.41 -29.48 -5.73
CA GLN A 194 21.65 -29.79 -6.94
C GLN A 194 21.77 -28.63 -7.97
N LYS A 195 22.95 -28.44 -8.54
CA LYS A 195 23.27 -27.30 -9.45
C LYS A 195 22.42 -27.28 -10.73
N ASN A 196 21.85 -28.39 -11.13
CA ASN A 196 20.99 -28.51 -12.30
C ASN A 196 19.50 -28.32 -12.01
N MET A 197 19.16 -27.96 -10.76
CA MET A 197 17.81 -27.67 -10.32
C MET A 197 17.71 -26.21 -9.88
N ALA A 198 16.51 -25.64 -10.00
CA ALA A 198 16.15 -24.34 -9.44
C ALA A 198 14.81 -24.47 -8.72
N PHE A 199 14.69 -23.93 -7.53
CA PHE A 199 13.59 -24.23 -6.62
C PHE A 199 12.61 -23.08 -6.47
N MET A 200 11.33 -23.43 -6.26
CA MET A 200 10.25 -22.45 -6.04
C MET A 200 10.58 -21.45 -4.93
N SER A 201 10.23 -20.19 -5.15
CA SER A 201 10.43 -19.07 -4.21
C SER A 201 11.90 -18.67 -3.96
N THR A 202 12.85 -19.24 -4.67
CA THR A 202 14.25 -18.78 -4.71
C THR A 202 14.41 -17.70 -5.78
N LEU A 203 15.50 -16.93 -5.70
CA LEU A 203 15.71 -15.72 -6.48
C LEU A 203 16.84 -15.89 -7.50
N VAL A 204 16.60 -15.53 -8.75
CA VAL A 204 17.67 -15.36 -9.74
C VAL A 204 18.40 -14.04 -9.47
N THR A 205 19.66 -14.11 -9.01
CA THR A 205 20.46 -12.91 -8.70
C THR A 205 21.30 -12.44 -9.88
N TYR A 206 21.69 -13.34 -10.79
CA TYR A 206 22.52 -13.02 -11.94
C TYR A 206 22.29 -14.00 -13.09
N GLY A 207 22.51 -13.54 -14.33
CA GLY A 207 22.43 -14.37 -15.53
C GLY A 207 21.00 -14.67 -15.98
N ARG A 208 20.89 -15.68 -16.84
CA ARG A 208 19.62 -16.16 -17.39
C ARG A 208 19.61 -17.67 -17.55
N GLY A 209 18.42 -18.26 -17.59
CA GLY A 209 18.28 -19.69 -17.80
C GLY A 209 16.92 -20.08 -18.35
N VAL A 210 16.83 -21.32 -18.78
CA VAL A 210 15.56 -21.97 -19.18
C VAL A 210 15.44 -23.25 -18.38
N GLY A 211 14.26 -23.50 -17.82
CA GLY A 211 13.98 -24.74 -17.09
C GLY A 211 12.62 -25.32 -17.46
N VAL A 212 12.44 -26.60 -17.23
CA VAL A 212 11.14 -27.26 -17.31
C VAL A 212 10.57 -27.44 -15.91
N ALA A 213 9.31 -27.06 -15.72
CA ALA A 213 8.59 -27.22 -14.47
C ALA A 213 8.42 -28.71 -14.15
N VAL A 214 8.91 -29.15 -13.00
CA VAL A 214 8.87 -30.57 -12.57
C VAL A 214 7.92 -30.79 -11.41
N GLU A 215 7.92 -29.91 -10.41
CA GLU A 215 7.04 -29.99 -9.26
C GLU A 215 6.45 -28.60 -8.98
N THR A 216 5.13 -28.56 -8.63
CA THR A 216 4.37 -27.31 -8.44
C THR A 216 3.63 -27.32 -7.11
N GLY A 217 3.32 -26.15 -6.56
CA GLY A 217 2.53 -25.96 -5.36
C GLY A 217 3.06 -26.75 -4.15
N MET A 218 2.20 -27.50 -3.49
CA MET A 218 2.54 -28.28 -2.29
C MET A 218 3.51 -29.44 -2.56
N ASN A 219 3.69 -29.84 -3.83
CA ASN A 219 4.64 -30.87 -4.20
C ASN A 219 6.07 -30.33 -4.36
N SER A 220 6.26 -29.02 -4.50
CA SER A 220 7.58 -28.36 -4.53
C SER A 220 8.34 -28.53 -3.22
N GLN A 221 9.66 -28.28 -3.24
CA GLN A 221 10.48 -28.40 -2.02
C GLN A 221 10.00 -27.44 -0.92
N ILE A 222 9.68 -26.20 -1.28
CA ILE A 222 9.12 -25.23 -0.32
C ILE A 222 7.73 -25.64 0.15
N GLY A 223 6.91 -26.26 -0.70
CA GLY A 223 5.60 -26.79 -0.33
C GLY A 223 5.68 -27.90 0.73
N LYS A 224 6.67 -28.79 0.61
CA LYS A 224 6.96 -29.82 1.61
C LYS A 224 7.38 -29.23 2.96
N ILE A 225 8.20 -28.15 2.94
CA ILE A 225 8.59 -27.40 4.15
C ILE A 225 7.39 -26.64 4.74
N ALA A 226 6.57 -26.01 3.91
CA ALA A 226 5.38 -25.27 4.35
C ALA A 226 4.38 -26.17 5.11
N THR A 227 4.31 -27.44 4.76
CA THR A 227 3.47 -28.43 5.49
C THR A 227 3.92 -28.58 6.95
N LEU A 228 5.20 -28.37 7.25
CA LEU A 228 5.77 -28.43 8.60
C LEU A 228 5.66 -27.12 9.38
N LEU A 229 5.35 -26.00 8.72
CA LEU A 229 5.36 -24.63 9.28
C LEU A 229 3.94 -24.02 9.43
N HIS A 230 2.88 -24.83 9.40
CA HIS A 230 1.47 -24.40 9.35
C HIS A 230 0.93 -23.59 10.55
N GLU A 231 1.79 -22.98 11.40
CA GLU A 231 1.39 -22.19 12.58
C GLU A 231 1.93 -20.75 12.58
N ALA A 232 2.08 -20.09 11.44
CA ALA A 232 2.32 -18.65 11.47
C ALA A 232 0.97 -17.91 11.59
N ASP A 233 0.75 -17.27 12.73
CA ASP A 233 -0.41 -16.39 12.97
C ASP A 233 -0.46 -15.24 11.95
N ASP A 234 -1.67 -14.92 11.50
CA ASP A 234 -1.91 -13.68 10.74
C ASP A 234 -1.51 -12.48 11.60
N ASP A 235 -0.54 -11.71 11.17
CA ASP A 235 -0.05 -10.54 11.89
C ASP A 235 -1.16 -9.49 12.03
N MET A 236 -1.67 -9.33 13.26
CA MET A 236 -2.60 -8.26 13.60
C MET A 236 -1.93 -6.89 13.38
N THR A 237 -2.68 -5.95 12.81
CA THR A 237 -2.21 -4.56 12.67
C THR A 237 -1.96 -3.93 14.05
N PRO A 238 -1.08 -2.93 14.16
CA PRO A 238 -0.87 -2.18 15.42
C PRO A 238 -2.18 -1.63 15.99
N LEU A 239 -3.08 -1.17 15.11
CA LEU A 239 -4.41 -0.69 15.47
C LEU A 239 -5.27 -1.81 16.09
N GLN A 240 -5.30 -2.99 15.47
CA GLN A 240 -6.03 -4.15 15.99
C GLN A 240 -5.49 -4.60 17.35
N LYS A 241 -4.15 -4.62 17.54
CA LYS A 241 -3.51 -4.90 18.82
C LYS A 241 -3.91 -3.86 19.90
N SER A 242 -3.90 -2.59 19.53
CA SER A 242 -4.30 -1.49 20.43
C SER A 242 -5.79 -1.60 20.80
N LEU A 243 -6.66 -1.94 19.84
CA LEU A 243 -8.09 -2.13 20.11
C LEU A 243 -8.37 -3.33 21.00
N ALA A 244 -7.65 -4.43 20.83
CA ALA A 244 -7.76 -5.60 21.70
C ALA A 244 -7.36 -5.26 23.16
N GLN A 245 -6.32 -4.43 23.34
CA GLN A 245 -5.95 -3.93 24.69
C GLN A 245 -7.04 -3.03 25.27
N VAL A 246 -7.57 -2.10 24.47
CA VAL A 246 -8.68 -1.23 24.88
C VAL A 246 -9.91 -2.04 25.26
N GLY A 247 -10.26 -3.06 24.48
CA GLY A 247 -11.34 -3.98 24.80
C GLY A 247 -11.18 -4.66 26.17
N LYS A 248 -9.95 -5.09 26.51
CA LYS A 248 -9.63 -5.64 27.84
C LYS A 248 -9.80 -4.62 28.96
N TYR A 249 -9.35 -3.36 28.77
CA TYR A 249 -9.54 -2.31 29.78
C TYR A 249 -11.01 -1.94 29.96
N LEU A 250 -11.76 -1.81 28.86
CA LEU A 250 -13.20 -1.54 28.91
C LEU A 250 -13.96 -2.68 29.60
N GLY A 251 -13.61 -3.92 29.29
CA GLY A 251 -14.18 -5.10 29.95
C GLY A 251 -13.93 -5.09 31.46
N PHE A 252 -12.71 -4.77 31.89
CA PHE A 252 -12.39 -4.66 33.32
C PHE A 252 -13.19 -3.55 34.00
N VAL A 253 -13.31 -2.38 33.39
CA VAL A 253 -14.11 -1.25 33.90
C VAL A 253 -15.59 -1.64 33.96
N ALA A 254 -16.10 -2.28 32.93
CA ALA A 254 -17.50 -2.75 32.89
C ALA A 254 -17.81 -3.71 34.02
N VAL A 255 -17.00 -4.75 34.19
CA VAL A 255 -17.15 -5.71 35.28
C VAL A 255 -17.08 -5.01 36.64
N SER A 256 -16.19 -4.05 36.82
CA SER A 256 -16.11 -3.28 38.06
C SER A 256 -17.39 -2.48 38.34
N ILE A 257 -17.95 -1.82 37.32
CA ILE A 257 -19.22 -1.09 37.41
C ILE A 257 -20.36 -2.08 37.73
N CYS A 258 -20.43 -3.24 37.10
CA CYS A 258 -21.42 -4.25 37.36
C CYS A 258 -21.41 -4.73 38.81
N VAL A 259 -20.23 -4.99 39.38
CA VAL A 259 -20.07 -5.39 40.78
C VAL A 259 -20.53 -4.26 41.71
N ILE A 260 -20.17 -3.01 41.44
CA ILE A 260 -20.61 -1.87 42.23
C ILE A 260 -22.14 -1.73 42.17
N MET A 261 -22.74 -1.85 41.00
CA MET A 261 -24.18 -1.76 40.80
C MET A 261 -24.91 -2.89 41.53
N PHE A 262 -24.41 -4.10 41.43
CA PHE A 262 -24.97 -5.24 42.15
C PHE A 262 -24.95 -5.02 43.66
N ILE A 263 -23.83 -4.55 44.21
CA ILE A 263 -23.70 -4.21 45.62
C ILE A 263 -24.68 -3.11 46.04
N ILE A 264 -24.79 -2.03 45.26
CA ILE A 264 -25.72 -0.94 45.53
C ILE A 264 -27.16 -1.45 45.53
N GLY A 265 -27.58 -2.22 44.51
CA GLY A 265 -28.91 -2.79 44.40
C GLY A 265 -29.25 -3.74 45.56
N PHE A 266 -28.28 -4.59 45.95
CA PHE A 266 -28.42 -5.48 47.11
C PHE A 266 -28.62 -4.70 48.42
N LEU A 267 -27.83 -3.62 48.62
CA LEU A 267 -27.95 -2.76 49.79
C LEU A 267 -29.28 -1.97 49.79
N GLN A 268 -29.91 -1.72 48.66
CA GLN A 268 -31.21 -1.13 48.50
C GLN A 268 -32.34 -2.11 48.72
N GLY A 269 -32.08 -3.41 48.98
CA GLY A 269 -33.08 -4.44 49.20
C GLY A 269 -33.85 -4.87 47.95
N ARG A 270 -33.27 -4.67 46.77
CA ARG A 270 -33.85 -5.12 45.49
C ARG A 270 -33.74 -6.63 45.30
N ASP A 271 -34.58 -7.19 44.44
CA ASP A 271 -34.49 -8.58 44.08
C ASP A 271 -33.11 -8.92 43.50
N THR A 272 -32.49 -9.93 44.07
CA THR A 272 -31.11 -10.33 43.76
C THR A 272 -30.97 -10.81 42.30
N LEU A 273 -32.03 -11.49 41.79
CA LEU A 273 -32.02 -12.02 40.43
C LEU A 273 -32.16 -10.86 39.42
N GLU A 274 -33.08 -9.91 39.65
CA GLU A 274 -33.26 -8.72 38.81
C GLU A 274 -31.97 -7.91 38.74
N MET A 275 -31.30 -7.73 39.87
CA MET A 275 -30.01 -7.01 39.91
C MET A 275 -28.89 -7.74 39.20
N PHE A 276 -28.86 -9.09 39.29
CA PHE A 276 -27.89 -9.88 38.56
C PHE A 276 -28.11 -9.78 37.03
N MET A 277 -29.34 -9.89 36.57
CA MET A 277 -29.71 -9.74 35.18
C MET A 277 -29.37 -8.34 34.63
N THR A 278 -29.62 -7.29 35.41
CA THR A 278 -29.29 -5.91 35.08
C THR A 278 -27.78 -5.70 35.00
N ALA A 279 -27.00 -6.26 35.91
CA ALA A 279 -25.55 -6.21 35.89
C ALA A 279 -24.96 -6.92 34.66
N ILE A 280 -25.51 -8.07 34.27
CA ILE A 280 -25.13 -8.77 33.03
C ILE A 280 -25.45 -7.91 31.82
N SER A 281 -26.61 -7.32 31.75
CA SER A 281 -27.04 -6.45 30.66
C SER A 281 -26.08 -5.28 30.46
N LEU A 282 -25.64 -4.67 31.57
CA LEU A 282 -24.67 -3.61 31.56
C LEU A 282 -23.28 -4.09 31.08
N ALA A 283 -22.86 -5.28 31.50
CA ALA A 283 -21.58 -5.85 31.05
C ALA A 283 -21.56 -6.04 29.54
N VAL A 284 -22.67 -6.48 28.96
CA VAL A 284 -22.86 -6.62 27.51
C VAL A 284 -22.88 -5.26 26.83
N ALA A 285 -23.60 -4.28 27.38
CA ALA A 285 -23.67 -2.91 26.85
C ALA A 285 -22.29 -2.22 26.79
N ALA A 286 -21.41 -2.54 27.72
CA ALA A 286 -20.13 -1.84 27.85
C ALA A 286 -19.08 -2.25 26.81
N ILE A 287 -19.27 -3.32 26.07
CA ILE A 287 -18.29 -3.85 25.12
C ILE A 287 -18.81 -3.72 23.69
N PRO A 288 -18.15 -2.92 22.85
CA PRO A 288 -18.55 -2.76 21.44
C PRO A 288 -18.14 -3.99 20.63
N GLU A 289 -18.96 -5.04 20.57
CA GLU A 289 -18.69 -6.33 19.93
C GLU A 289 -18.38 -6.19 18.42
N GLY A 290 -19.04 -5.24 17.73
CA GLY A 290 -18.84 -5.01 16.30
C GLY A 290 -17.51 -4.30 15.91
N LEU A 291 -16.74 -3.81 16.88
CA LEU A 291 -15.60 -2.92 16.62
C LEU A 291 -14.49 -3.55 15.77
N PRO A 292 -13.99 -4.78 16.02
CA PRO A 292 -12.95 -5.40 15.19
C PRO A 292 -13.42 -5.65 13.76
N ALA A 293 -14.67 -6.07 13.58
CA ALA A 293 -15.25 -6.30 12.25
C ALA A 293 -15.40 -5.00 11.45
N ILE A 294 -15.87 -3.92 12.08
CA ILE A 294 -16.00 -2.59 11.46
C ILE A 294 -14.63 -2.10 11.00
N VAL A 295 -13.60 -2.19 11.84
CA VAL A 295 -12.24 -1.78 11.48
C VAL A 295 -11.71 -2.57 10.27
N SER A 296 -11.92 -3.88 10.25
CA SER A 296 -11.48 -4.74 9.14
C SER A 296 -12.21 -4.39 7.84
N ILE A 297 -13.52 -4.13 7.88
CA ILE A 297 -14.31 -3.72 6.72
C ILE A 297 -13.86 -2.34 6.21
N VAL A 298 -13.64 -1.38 7.10
CA VAL A 298 -13.18 -0.04 6.73
C VAL A 298 -11.80 -0.07 6.10
N LEU A 299 -10.87 -0.87 6.65
CA LEU A 299 -9.55 -1.09 6.05
C LEU A 299 -9.67 -1.70 4.66
N ALA A 300 -10.50 -2.72 4.48
CA ALA A 300 -10.69 -3.37 3.18
C ALA A 300 -11.26 -2.42 2.12
N ILE A 301 -12.23 -1.57 2.48
CA ILE A 301 -12.79 -0.55 1.58
C ILE A 301 -11.72 0.52 1.27
N GLY A 302 -10.94 0.93 2.25
CA GLY A 302 -9.83 1.88 2.06
C GLY A 302 -8.79 1.34 1.09
N VAL A 303 -8.38 0.07 1.21
CA VAL A 303 -7.47 -0.57 0.26
C VAL A 303 -8.05 -0.62 -1.15
N GLN A 304 -9.36 -0.88 -1.31
CA GLN A 304 -10.00 -0.81 -2.63
C GLN A 304 -9.93 0.59 -3.26
N ARG A 305 -9.98 1.66 -2.44
CA ARG A 305 -9.79 3.03 -2.93
C ARG A 305 -8.34 3.27 -3.34
N MET A 306 -7.35 2.80 -2.55
CA MET A 306 -5.93 2.90 -2.88
C MET A 306 -5.59 2.22 -4.20
N ILE A 307 -6.19 1.07 -4.50
CA ILE A 307 -6.00 0.37 -5.78
C ILE A 307 -6.46 1.24 -6.96
N LYS A 308 -7.58 1.95 -6.83
CA LYS A 308 -8.06 2.89 -7.87
C LYS A 308 -7.11 4.07 -8.10
N GLN A 309 -6.20 4.32 -7.17
CA GLN A 309 -5.16 5.34 -7.23
C GLN A 309 -3.78 4.75 -7.56
N ASN A 310 -3.74 3.58 -8.21
CA ASN A 310 -2.53 2.88 -8.63
C ASN A 310 -1.66 2.36 -7.47
N VAL A 311 -2.23 2.10 -6.29
CA VAL A 311 -1.52 1.65 -5.10
C VAL A 311 -2.05 0.30 -4.64
N ILE A 312 -1.26 -0.76 -4.78
CA ILE A 312 -1.59 -2.11 -4.31
C ILE A 312 -0.98 -2.30 -2.92
N ILE A 313 -1.81 -2.58 -1.94
CA ILE A 313 -1.40 -2.90 -0.57
C ILE A 313 -1.22 -4.41 -0.45
N ARG A 314 -0.03 -4.86 -0.09
CA ARG A 314 0.29 -6.28 0.14
C ARG A 314 0.11 -6.69 1.59
N LYS A 315 0.39 -5.79 2.53
CA LYS A 315 0.22 -6.02 3.97
C LYS A 315 -0.68 -4.95 4.57
N LEU A 316 -1.74 -5.35 5.25
CA LEU A 316 -2.72 -4.42 5.86
C LEU A 316 -2.11 -3.41 6.86
N PRO A 317 -1.10 -3.79 7.69
CA PRO A 317 -0.45 -2.82 8.57
C PRO A 317 0.13 -1.59 7.86
N ALA A 318 0.50 -1.73 6.58
CA ALA A 318 1.04 -0.62 5.79
C ALA A 318 0.02 0.52 5.59
N VAL A 319 -1.27 0.23 5.54
CA VAL A 319 -2.33 1.26 5.41
C VAL A 319 -2.29 2.24 6.60
N GLU A 320 -2.14 1.70 7.81
CA GLU A 320 -2.04 2.50 9.02
C GLU A 320 -0.72 3.27 9.07
N ALA A 321 0.38 2.60 8.73
CA ALA A 321 1.70 3.19 8.72
C ALA A 321 1.81 4.32 7.69
N LEU A 322 1.23 4.17 6.47
CA LEU A 322 1.15 5.22 5.45
C LEU A 322 0.52 6.50 6.00
N GLY A 323 -0.62 6.38 6.69
CA GLY A 323 -1.28 7.55 7.30
C GLY A 323 -0.46 8.27 8.38
N SER A 324 0.61 7.67 8.85
CA SER A 324 1.49 8.17 9.91
C SER A 324 2.89 8.53 9.42
N VAL A 325 3.19 8.37 8.13
CA VAL A 325 4.51 8.64 7.53
C VAL A 325 4.95 10.07 7.80
N THR A 326 6.18 10.21 8.30
CA THR A 326 6.84 11.49 8.55
C THR A 326 7.93 11.78 7.54
N ILE A 327 8.51 10.74 6.94
CA ILE A 327 9.58 10.84 5.95
C ILE A 327 9.31 9.87 4.79
N ILE A 328 9.41 10.36 3.56
CA ILE A 328 9.43 9.54 2.36
C ILE A 328 10.85 9.57 1.80
N CYS A 329 11.55 8.44 1.88
CA CYS A 329 12.81 8.19 1.20
C CYS A 329 12.52 7.67 -0.19
N SER A 330 12.91 8.42 -1.21
CA SER A 330 12.65 8.05 -2.60
C SER A 330 13.94 7.82 -3.35
N ASP A 331 14.00 6.71 -4.09
CA ASP A 331 14.99 6.59 -5.16
C ASP A 331 14.73 7.67 -6.21
N LYS A 332 15.78 8.12 -6.90
CA LYS A 332 15.67 9.13 -7.94
C LYS A 332 15.06 8.54 -9.21
N THR A 333 15.76 7.50 -9.75
CA THR A 333 15.51 6.97 -11.09
C THR A 333 14.18 6.24 -11.16
N GLY A 334 13.36 6.55 -12.16
CA GLY A 334 12.06 5.90 -12.38
C GLY A 334 10.95 6.31 -11.43
N THR A 335 11.27 6.85 -10.23
CA THR A 335 10.30 7.29 -9.22
C THR A 335 10.09 8.81 -9.26
N LEU A 336 11.16 9.58 -9.04
CA LEU A 336 11.13 11.06 -9.12
C LEU A 336 11.31 11.55 -10.56
N THR A 337 12.01 10.75 -11.36
CA THR A 337 12.29 11.02 -12.76
C THR A 337 11.53 10.06 -13.67
N GLN A 338 11.54 10.35 -14.97
CA GLN A 338 10.77 9.58 -15.97
C GLN A 338 11.41 8.24 -16.35
N ASN A 339 12.63 7.95 -15.90
CA ASN A 339 13.46 6.83 -16.35
C ASN A 339 13.65 6.82 -17.89
N LYS A 340 13.75 8.01 -18.47
CA LYS A 340 13.88 8.21 -19.92
C LYS A 340 14.91 9.29 -20.16
N MET A 341 16.09 8.89 -20.65
CA MET A 341 17.08 9.86 -21.07
C MET A 341 16.50 10.75 -22.17
N THR A 342 16.72 12.04 -22.04
CA THR A 342 16.22 13.06 -22.99
C THR A 342 17.32 14.05 -23.30
N VAL A 343 17.58 14.31 -24.59
CA VAL A 343 18.50 15.36 -25.04
C VAL A 343 17.79 16.69 -24.85
N THR A 344 18.40 17.60 -24.09
CA THR A 344 17.81 18.89 -23.75
C THR A 344 18.60 20.08 -24.28
N HIS A 345 19.93 19.96 -24.38
CA HIS A 345 20.82 21.01 -24.80
C HIS A 345 21.76 20.55 -25.90
N PHE A 346 22.25 21.50 -26.69
CA PHE A 346 23.31 21.27 -27.66
C PHE A 346 24.33 22.39 -27.64
N TYR A 347 25.54 22.10 -28.11
CA TYR A 347 26.56 23.06 -28.49
C TYR A 347 27.09 22.67 -29.87
N SER A 348 26.90 23.54 -30.86
CA SER A 348 27.44 23.39 -32.21
C SER A 348 27.54 24.77 -32.87
N ASP A 349 28.51 24.97 -33.76
CA ASP A 349 28.70 26.21 -34.47
C ASP A 349 28.79 27.46 -33.56
N ASN A 350 29.50 27.30 -32.42
CA ASN A 350 29.64 28.30 -31.36
C ASN A 350 28.32 28.76 -30.71
N THR A 351 27.26 27.97 -30.88
CA THR A 351 25.95 28.22 -30.27
C THR A 351 25.70 27.21 -29.17
N TYR A 352 25.47 27.67 -27.93
CA TYR A 352 24.97 26.88 -26.81
C TYR A 352 23.52 27.23 -26.57
N ASP A 353 22.59 26.26 -26.71
CA ASP A 353 21.15 26.52 -26.53
C ASP A 353 20.39 25.21 -26.23
N HIS A 354 19.09 25.34 -25.96
CA HIS A 354 18.17 24.22 -25.86
C HIS A 354 17.97 23.52 -27.21
N LEU A 355 17.79 22.19 -27.18
CA LEU A 355 17.61 21.40 -28.39
C LEU A 355 16.51 21.89 -29.31
N GLU A 356 15.42 22.44 -28.74
CA GLU A 356 14.27 22.97 -29.48
C GLU A 356 14.66 24.13 -30.45
N ASN A 357 15.72 24.87 -30.14
CA ASN A 357 16.22 25.98 -30.93
C ASN A 357 17.21 25.56 -31.99
N LEU A 358 17.49 24.26 -32.14
CA LEU A 358 18.43 23.76 -33.16
C LEU A 358 17.83 23.96 -34.55
N ASN A 359 18.64 24.58 -35.47
CA ASN A 359 18.20 24.91 -36.81
C ASN A 359 18.75 23.94 -37.85
N VAL A 360 17.90 23.04 -38.37
CA VAL A 360 18.28 22.06 -39.42
C VAL A 360 18.76 22.65 -40.75
N ASN A 361 18.54 23.95 -40.98
CA ASN A 361 19.09 24.63 -42.15
C ASN A 361 20.54 25.08 -41.97
N ASN A 362 21.09 25.01 -40.75
CA ASN A 362 22.52 25.20 -40.51
C ASN A 362 23.20 23.81 -40.71
N ASP A 363 24.23 23.79 -41.57
CA ASP A 363 24.90 22.55 -41.94
C ASP A 363 25.57 21.84 -40.74
N ALA A 364 26.13 22.59 -39.78
CA ALA A 364 26.75 22.03 -38.59
C ALA A 364 25.69 21.38 -37.66
N HIS A 365 24.56 22.05 -37.49
CA HIS A 365 23.44 21.54 -36.69
C HIS A 365 22.82 20.29 -37.34
N ARG A 366 22.62 20.29 -38.68
CA ARG A 366 22.12 19.14 -39.42
C ARG A 366 23.07 17.96 -39.28
N LEU A 367 24.36 18.15 -39.47
CA LEU A 367 25.38 17.10 -39.37
C LEU A 367 25.50 16.56 -37.95
N LEU A 368 25.26 17.40 -36.91
CA LEU A 368 25.18 16.96 -35.54
C LEU A 368 24.00 15.95 -35.33
N ILE A 369 22.81 16.26 -35.85
CA ILE A 369 21.65 15.36 -35.74
C ILE A 369 21.89 14.10 -36.57
N GLU A 370 22.41 14.20 -37.77
CA GLU A 370 22.74 13.03 -38.61
C GLU A 370 23.71 12.09 -37.88
N ASN A 371 24.73 12.65 -37.22
CA ASN A 371 25.67 11.86 -36.41
C ASN A 371 25.01 11.21 -35.20
N MET A 372 24.14 11.93 -34.49
CA MET A 372 23.37 11.37 -33.38
C MET A 372 22.55 10.15 -33.80
N VAL A 373 21.97 10.18 -34.99
CA VAL A 373 21.07 9.13 -35.50
C VAL A 373 21.85 7.99 -36.16
N LEU A 374 22.86 8.29 -36.98
CA LEU A 374 23.61 7.30 -37.76
C LEU A 374 24.65 6.54 -36.92
N CYS A 375 25.37 7.24 -36.02
CA CYS A 375 26.29 6.60 -35.09
C CYS A 375 25.53 6.02 -33.88
N ASN A 376 24.74 4.96 -34.14
CA ASN A 376 23.76 4.48 -33.15
C ASN A 376 23.37 3.02 -33.42
N ASP A 377 23.34 2.18 -32.40
CA ASP A 377 22.93 0.77 -32.50
C ASP A 377 21.51 0.52 -32.04
N ALA A 378 20.89 1.48 -31.34
CA ALA A 378 19.51 1.37 -30.93
C ALA A 378 18.52 1.44 -32.11
N SER A 379 17.34 0.94 -31.89
CA SER A 379 16.18 1.10 -32.76
C SER A 379 15.05 1.81 -32.02
N TYR A 380 14.37 2.72 -32.73
CA TYR A 380 13.24 3.45 -32.20
C TYR A 380 12.17 3.65 -33.28
N ASN A 381 10.98 3.17 -32.98
CA ASN A 381 9.77 3.52 -33.69
C ASN A 381 8.65 3.85 -32.69
N ASN A 382 7.51 4.35 -33.15
CA ASN A 382 6.42 4.77 -32.23
C ASN A 382 5.81 3.62 -31.40
N GLU A 383 6.07 2.37 -31.74
CA GLU A 383 5.50 1.18 -31.08
C GLU A 383 6.53 0.41 -30.25
N SER A 384 7.83 0.50 -30.59
CA SER A 384 8.89 -0.23 -29.88
C SER A 384 10.20 0.53 -29.86
N GLN A 385 10.97 0.31 -28.81
CA GLN A 385 12.31 0.85 -28.64
C GLN A 385 13.23 -0.26 -28.09
N THR A 386 14.43 -0.37 -28.67
CA THR A 386 15.42 -1.38 -28.27
C THR A 386 16.82 -0.78 -28.32
N GLY A 387 17.61 -0.98 -27.26
CA GLY A 387 19.00 -0.48 -27.20
C GLY A 387 19.30 0.26 -25.89
N ASP A 388 20.49 0.86 -25.83
CA ASP A 388 20.92 1.68 -24.68
C ASP A 388 20.06 2.93 -24.54
N PRO A 389 19.62 3.30 -23.31
CA PRO A 389 18.80 4.49 -23.10
C PRO A 389 19.42 5.80 -23.61
N THR A 390 20.75 5.92 -23.61
CA THR A 390 21.48 7.09 -24.16
C THR A 390 21.32 7.16 -25.67
N GLU A 391 21.43 6.01 -26.34
CA GLU A 391 21.26 5.90 -27.79
C GLU A 391 19.81 6.15 -28.23
N ILE A 392 18.84 5.59 -27.49
CA ILE A 392 17.41 5.84 -27.73
C ILE A 392 17.11 7.35 -27.61
N ALA A 393 17.69 8.05 -26.63
CA ALA A 393 17.52 9.49 -26.47
C ALA A 393 17.97 10.28 -27.70
N LEU A 394 19.08 9.88 -28.34
CA LEU A 394 19.59 10.47 -29.57
C LEU A 394 18.62 10.25 -30.74
N LEU A 395 18.06 9.03 -30.88
CA LEU A 395 17.09 8.73 -31.93
C LEU A 395 15.78 9.50 -31.74
N VAL A 396 15.30 9.63 -30.49
CA VAL A 396 14.13 10.44 -30.16
C VAL A 396 14.37 11.89 -30.53
N ALA A 397 15.55 12.44 -30.20
CA ALA A 397 15.94 13.79 -30.58
C ALA A 397 15.97 13.97 -32.11
N GLY A 398 16.58 13.04 -32.87
CA GLY A 398 16.55 13.06 -34.34
C GLY A 398 15.13 13.04 -34.90
N ASN A 399 14.25 12.24 -34.30
CA ASN A 399 12.85 12.11 -34.74
C ASN A 399 12.04 13.42 -34.58
N THR A 400 12.34 14.26 -33.57
CA THR A 400 11.71 15.57 -33.41
C THR A 400 12.00 16.51 -34.58
N PHE A 401 13.10 16.29 -35.31
CA PHE A 401 13.51 17.02 -36.50
C PHE A 401 13.20 16.27 -37.81
N ASN A 402 12.35 15.23 -37.78
CA ASN A 402 11.99 14.34 -38.88
C ASN A 402 13.19 13.59 -39.49
N MET A 403 14.27 13.39 -38.74
CA MET A 403 15.43 12.60 -39.12
C MET A 403 15.35 11.20 -38.49
N GLN A 404 14.65 10.30 -39.17
CA GLN A 404 14.47 8.91 -38.73
C GLN A 404 15.63 8.03 -39.20
N LYS A 405 16.12 7.12 -38.33
CA LYS A 405 17.26 6.24 -38.62
C LYS A 405 17.02 5.40 -39.87
N ASP A 406 15.88 4.75 -40.00
CA ASP A 406 15.55 3.89 -41.16
C ASP A 406 15.54 4.65 -42.50
N HIS A 407 15.24 5.93 -42.45
CA HIS A 407 15.27 6.78 -43.63
C HIS A 407 16.69 7.25 -43.94
N LEU A 408 17.45 7.68 -42.93
CA LEU A 408 18.83 8.14 -43.11
C LEU A 408 19.77 7.00 -43.53
N GLU A 409 19.62 5.79 -43.00
CA GLU A 409 20.42 4.61 -43.40
C GLU A 409 20.13 4.16 -44.83
N LYS A 410 18.96 4.43 -45.40
CA LYS A 410 18.70 4.19 -46.84
C LYS A 410 19.44 5.17 -47.75
N ILE A 411 19.69 6.38 -47.27
CA ILE A 411 20.41 7.45 -48.01
C ILE A 411 21.92 7.28 -47.76
N HIS A 412 22.32 7.04 -46.52
CA HIS A 412 23.67 6.96 -46.02
C HIS A 412 23.92 5.56 -45.42
N ALA A 413 24.04 4.57 -46.28
CA ALA A 413 24.19 3.19 -45.84
C ALA A 413 25.46 3.00 -44.96
N ARG A 414 25.29 2.31 -43.85
CA ARG A 414 26.40 1.91 -42.96
C ARG A 414 27.23 0.80 -43.62
N VAL A 415 28.50 1.01 -43.76
CA VAL A 415 29.42 0.07 -44.45
C VAL A 415 30.48 -0.51 -43.52
N ASN A 416 30.83 0.18 -42.45
CA ASN A 416 31.81 -0.30 -41.47
C ASN A 416 31.54 0.29 -40.10
N GLU A 417 32.16 -0.27 -39.06
CA GLU A 417 31.99 0.19 -37.68
C GLU A 417 33.16 -0.15 -36.76
N LEU A 418 33.35 0.63 -35.74
CA LEU A 418 34.14 0.35 -34.56
C LEU A 418 33.18 0.45 -33.35
N PRO A 419 32.71 -0.66 -32.79
CA PRO A 419 31.71 -0.68 -31.75
C PRO A 419 32.13 0.07 -30.49
N PHE A 420 31.16 0.42 -29.65
CA PHE A 420 31.44 1.07 -28.36
C PHE A 420 32.34 0.19 -27.49
N ASP A 421 33.36 0.83 -26.94
CA ASP A 421 34.26 0.22 -25.99
C ASP A 421 34.38 1.08 -24.72
N SER A 422 34.30 0.45 -23.53
CA SER A 422 34.29 1.19 -22.23
C SER A 422 35.62 1.83 -21.87
N ASP A 423 36.77 1.36 -22.40
CA ASP A 423 38.06 1.92 -22.10
C ASP A 423 38.36 3.11 -23.02
N ARG A 424 37.96 2.99 -24.29
CA ARG A 424 38.00 4.11 -25.25
C ARG A 424 36.92 5.13 -24.99
N LYS A 425 35.75 4.73 -24.48
CA LYS A 425 34.55 5.53 -24.28
C LYS A 425 34.04 6.21 -25.56
N MET A 426 34.18 5.54 -26.68
CA MET A 426 33.83 6.04 -28.00
C MET A 426 33.26 4.90 -28.87
N MET A 427 32.51 5.30 -29.88
CA MET A 427 31.97 4.46 -30.94
C MET A 427 32.05 5.21 -32.25
N SER A 428 32.34 4.51 -33.34
CA SER A 428 32.40 5.07 -34.68
C SER A 428 31.71 4.18 -35.70
N THR A 429 30.99 4.78 -36.64
CA THR A 429 30.33 4.10 -37.75
C THR A 429 30.70 4.79 -39.07
N VAL A 430 30.83 4.04 -40.14
CA VAL A 430 31.21 4.57 -41.47
C VAL A 430 30.02 4.49 -42.40
N HIS A 431 29.67 5.60 -43.04
CA HIS A 431 28.52 5.74 -43.91
C HIS A 431 28.91 6.28 -45.29
N ILE A 432 28.10 5.95 -46.29
CA ILE A 432 28.24 6.47 -47.65
C ILE A 432 27.55 7.83 -47.75
N TYR A 433 28.32 8.84 -48.22
CA TYR A 433 27.81 10.19 -48.52
C TYR A 433 28.18 10.52 -49.97
N ASP A 434 27.23 10.35 -50.88
CA ASP A 434 27.42 10.47 -52.33
C ASP A 434 28.58 9.63 -52.83
N GLU A 435 29.68 10.27 -53.30
CA GLU A 435 30.92 9.61 -53.75
C GLU A 435 32.01 9.51 -52.66
N SER A 436 31.70 9.89 -51.42
CA SER A 436 32.62 9.96 -50.27
C SER A 436 32.17 9.05 -49.15
N TYR A 437 33.03 8.76 -48.18
CA TYR A 437 32.75 7.99 -46.97
C TYR A 437 32.96 8.89 -45.75
N TYR A 438 32.02 8.89 -44.85
CA TYR A 438 32.10 9.64 -43.59
C TYR A 438 32.14 8.68 -42.43
N SER A 439 33.18 8.79 -41.60
CA SER A 439 33.09 8.18 -40.25
C SER A 439 32.39 9.16 -39.33
N MET A 440 31.34 8.66 -38.65
CA MET A 440 30.62 9.35 -37.61
C MET A 440 31.06 8.81 -36.25
N THR A 441 31.56 9.66 -35.38
CA THR A 441 32.11 9.27 -34.08
C THR A 441 31.35 9.99 -32.95
N LYS A 442 30.96 9.24 -31.94
CA LYS A 442 30.44 9.78 -30.68
C LYS A 442 31.25 9.27 -29.50
N GLY A 443 31.35 10.08 -28.43
CA GLY A 443 32.12 9.65 -27.27
C GLY A 443 32.16 10.67 -26.13
N ALA A 444 32.86 10.27 -25.08
CA ALA A 444 33.11 11.18 -23.95
C ALA A 444 34.07 12.31 -24.37
N ILE A 445 33.78 13.52 -23.93
CA ILE A 445 34.54 14.72 -24.37
C ILE A 445 36.02 14.63 -24.00
N ASP A 446 36.35 14.07 -22.84
CA ASP A 446 37.72 13.84 -22.37
C ASP A 446 38.55 12.91 -23.27
N LYS A 447 37.89 12.06 -24.04
CA LYS A 447 38.51 11.10 -24.96
C LYS A 447 38.46 11.52 -26.41
N LEU A 448 37.36 12.17 -26.84
CA LEU A 448 37.14 12.53 -28.23
C LEU A 448 37.84 13.86 -28.61
N LEU A 449 37.71 14.91 -27.76
CA LEU A 449 38.27 16.24 -28.09
C LEU A 449 39.79 16.23 -28.31
N PRO A 450 40.62 15.48 -27.54
CA PRO A 450 42.06 15.39 -27.84
C PRO A 450 42.40 14.73 -29.19
N ARG A 451 41.48 13.95 -29.79
CA ARG A 451 41.64 13.29 -31.08
C ARG A 451 41.16 14.15 -32.26
N CYS A 452 40.58 15.36 -31.96
CA CYS A 452 40.18 16.30 -32.98
C CYS A 452 41.29 17.26 -33.33
N THR A 453 41.50 17.43 -34.64
CA THR A 453 42.46 18.40 -35.22
C THR A 453 41.78 19.58 -35.88
N HIS A 454 40.52 19.40 -36.25
CA HIS A 454 39.67 20.39 -36.91
C HIS A 454 38.32 20.54 -36.24
N ILE A 455 37.62 21.62 -36.57
CA ILE A 455 36.26 21.91 -36.14
C ILE A 455 35.41 22.30 -37.34
N PHE A 456 34.15 21.85 -37.34
CA PHE A 456 33.18 22.26 -38.38
C PHE A 456 32.35 23.43 -37.88
N LYS A 457 32.54 24.61 -38.40
CA LYS A 457 31.82 25.84 -38.09
C LYS A 457 31.62 26.72 -39.32
N ASN A 458 30.53 27.51 -39.32
CA ASN A 458 30.14 28.38 -40.43
C ASN A 458 30.11 27.64 -41.78
N GLY A 459 29.75 26.37 -41.80
CA GLY A 459 29.72 25.51 -42.99
C GLY A 459 31.12 25.15 -43.56
N LYS A 460 32.22 25.34 -42.80
CA LYS A 460 33.59 25.09 -43.20
C LYS A 460 34.36 24.25 -42.16
N ILE A 461 35.31 23.49 -42.64
CA ILE A 461 36.25 22.79 -41.79
C ILE A 461 37.44 23.75 -41.53
N GLU A 462 37.67 24.09 -40.29
CA GLU A 462 38.74 24.96 -39.83
C GLU A 462 39.65 24.20 -38.84
N VAL A 463 40.89 24.65 -38.68
CA VAL A 463 41.83 24.05 -37.71
C VAL A 463 41.32 24.37 -36.30
N LEU A 464 41.26 23.35 -35.44
CA LEU A 464 40.81 23.49 -34.07
C LEU A 464 41.85 24.29 -33.23
N THR A 465 41.53 25.49 -32.85
CA THR A 465 42.42 26.34 -32.03
C THR A 465 42.24 26.05 -30.53
N ASP A 466 43.20 26.51 -29.71
CA ASP A 466 43.08 26.45 -28.25
C ASP A 466 41.91 27.32 -27.72
N ALA A 467 41.56 28.39 -28.41
CA ALA A 467 40.38 29.19 -28.10
C ALA A 467 39.08 28.38 -28.30
N ASP A 468 38.97 27.67 -29.43
CA ASP A 468 37.81 26.78 -29.69
C ASP A 468 37.73 25.66 -28.67
N LYS A 469 38.84 25.02 -28.30
CA LYS A 469 38.86 23.99 -27.25
C LYS A 469 38.35 24.53 -25.91
N ASN A 470 38.77 25.74 -25.52
CA ASN A 470 38.33 26.38 -24.30
C ASN A 470 36.81 26.65 -24.31
N GLN A 471 36.28 27.16 -25.44
CA GLN A 471 34.81 27.36 -25.57
C GLN A 471 34.03 26.07 -25.51
N ILE A 472 34.53 25.00 -26.15
CA ILE A 472 33.90 23.67 -26.09
C ILE A 472 33.90 23.15 -24.65
N LEU A 473 35.02 23.27 -23.93
CA LEU A 473 35.12 22.84 -22.53
C LEU A 473 34.26 23.71 -21.60
N GLU A 474 34.11 24.99 -21.85
CA GLU A 474 33.23 25.88 -21.13
C GLU A 474 31.75 25.48 -21.33
N ALA A 475 31.35 25.19 -22.57
CA ALA A 475 30.01 24.69 -22.86
C ALA A 475 29.74 23.34 -22.19
N ALA A 476 30.69 22.41 -22.23
CA ALA A 476 30.59 21.15 -21.54
C ALA A 476 30.52 21.31 -20.01
N GLY A 477 31.27 22.28 -19.47
CA GLY A 477 31.24 22.66 -18.06
C GLY A 477 29.87 23.20 -17.64
N SER A 478 29.30 24.08 -18.48
CA SER A 478 27.94 24.61 -18.26
C SER A 478 26.90 23.49 -18.26
N MET A 479 26.92 22.58 -19.22
CA MET A 479 26.07 21.41 -19.28
C MET A 479 26.23 20.52 -18.02
N SER A 480 27.48 20.33 -17.57
CA SER A 480 27.77 19.52 -16.38
C SER A 480 27.26 20.19 -15.09
N GLN A 481 27.29 21.54 -15.01
CA GLN A 481 26.72 22.28 -13.87
C GLN A 481 25.20 22.16 -13.81
N GLU A 482 24.55 21.96 -14.95
CA GLU A 482 23.12 21.65 -15.08
C GLU A 482 22.83 20.16 -14.91
N ALA A 483 23.84 19.38 -14.49
CA ALA A 483 23.75 17.94 -14.30
C ALA A 483 23.42 17.15 -15.56
N LEU A 484 23.72 17.69 -16.73
CA LEU A 484 23.53 17.00 -17.99
C LEU A 484 24.69 16.00 -18.25
N ARG A 485 24.34 14.83 -18.74
CA ARG A 485 25.29 13.90 -19.32
C ARG A 485 25.73 14.43 -20.67
N VAL A 486 27.01 14.77 -20.82
CA VAL A 486 27.54 15.36 -22.03
C VAL A 486 28.11 14.27 -22.96
N LEU A 487 27.68 14.28 -24.21
CA LEU A 487 28.19 13.44 -25.27
C LEU A 487 28.72 14.30 -26.40
N SER A 488 29.92 14.01 -26.88
CA SER A 488 30.58 14.74 -27.96
C SER A 488 30.50 14.00 -29.29
N PHE A 489 30.49 14.76 -30.38
CA PHE A 489 30.31 14.27 -31.74
C PHE A 489 31.39 14.85 -32.65
N ALA A 490 31.92 13.97 -33.50
CA ALA A 490 32.92 14.33 -34.51
C ALA A 490 32.73 13.47 -35.79
N PHE A 491 33.36 13.86 -36.88
CA PHE A 491 33.38 13.09 -38.10
C PHE A 491 34.74 13.20 -38.79
N LYS A 492 34.94 12.35 -39.79
CA LYS A 492 36.08 12.40 -40.68
C LYS A 492 35.66 11.96 -42.07
N GLN A 493 36.18 12.60 -43.10
CA GLN A 493 35.86 12.32 -44.51
C GLN A 493 36.97 11.52 -45.17
N TYR A 494 36.58 10.49 -45.94
CA TYR A 494 37.46 9.61 -46.73
C TYR A 494 37.00 9.62 -48.18
N ASN A 495 38.00 9.58 -49.10
CA ASN A 495 37.75 9.62 -50.53
C ASN A 495 37.69 8.20 -51.16
N SER A 496 37.90 7.12 -50.38
CA SER A 496 37.88 5.76 -50.85
C SER A 496 37.25 4.84 -49.80
N ASN A 497 36.82 3.65 -50.23
CA ASN A 497 36.24 2.60 -49.34
C ASN A 497 37.31 1.90 -48.49
N ASP A 498 38.59 2.15 -48.75
CA ASP A 498 39.70 1.58 -47.98
C ASP A 498 39.91 2.35 -46.69
N VAL A 499 38.92 2.23 -45.79
CA VAL A 499 38.89 2.94 -44.50
C VAL A 499 39.63 2.05 -43.49
N ASP A 500 40.80 2.52 -43.06
CA ASP A 500 41.56 1.85 -41.99
C ASP A 500 40.82 1.98 -40.63
N ILE A 501 40.35 0.84 -40.14
CA ILE A 501 39.57 0.76 -38.91
C ILE A 501 40.42 1.11 -37.68
N ASP A 502 41.70 0.74 -37.67
CA ASP A 502 42.60 0.98 -36.54
C ASP A 502 42.90 2.48 -36.32
N HIS A 503 42.81 3.30 -37.40
CA HIS A 503 43.02 4.76 -37.36
C HIS A 503 41.75 5.58 -37.60
N LEU A 504 40.56 4.95 -37.36
CA LEU A 504 39.26 5.56 -37.61
C LEU A 504 39.02 6.77 -36.68
N GLU A 505 39.45 6.68 -35.43
CA GLU A 505 39.25 7.68 -34.38
C GLU A 505 40.43 8.66 -34.23
N GLU A 506 41.16 8.92 -35.27
CA GLU A 506 42.30 9.86 -35.31
C GLU A 506 42.04 10.99 -36.30
N ASN A 507 42.57 12.17 -35.97
CA ASN A 507 42.43 13.38 -36.79
C ASN A 507 40.98 13.73 -37.13
N LEU A 508 40.13 13.68 -36.14
CA LEU A 508 38.70 13.94 -36.26
C LEU A 508 38.41 15.43 -36.45
N ILE A 509 37.22 15.73 -37.00
CA ILE A 509 36.64 17.06 -37.15
C ILE A 509 35.51 17.16 -36.12
N PHE A 510 35.64 18.03 -35.12
CA PHE A 510 34.66 18.22 -34.10
C PHE A 510 33.40 18.90 -34.67
N ILE A 511 32.19 18.38 -34.31
CA ILE A 511 30.89 18.93 -34.73
C ILE A 511 30.20 19.64 -33.59
N GLY A 512 30.10 18.99 -32.41
CA GLY A 512 29.35 19.57 -31.32
C GLY A 512 29.22 18.63 -30.08
N LEU A 513 28.48 19.15 -29.11
CA LEU A 513 28.10 18.41 -27.90
C LEU A 513 26.58 18.34 -27.79
N VAL A 514 26.10 17.32 -27.16
CA VAL A 514 24.73 17.29 -26.64
C VAL A 514 24.72 16.99 -25.16
N GLY A 515 23.81 17.66 -24.44
CA GLY A 515 23.53 17.43 -23.02
C GLY A 515 22.20 16.70 -22.86
N MET A 516 22.19 15.66 -22.08
CA MET A 516 21.01 14.85 -21.84
C MET A 516 20.82 14.55 -20.35
N ILE A 517 19.57 14.41 -19.94
CA ILE A 517 19.19 14.12 -18.55
C ILE A 517 17.98 13.21 -18.54
N ASP A 518 17.80 12.47 -17.46
CA ASP A 518 16.53 11.86 -17.12
C ASP A 518 15.69 12.90 -16.34
N PRO A 519 14.71 13.56 -16.98
CA PRO A 519 14.04 14.72 -16.41
C PRO A 519 13.12 14.33 -15.26
N PRO A 520 12.94 15.20 -14.27
CA PRO A 520 11.91 15.03 -13.25
C PRO A 520 10.52 14.89 -13.87
N ARG A 521 9.66 14.09 -13.24
CA ARG A 521 8.24 14.05 -13.59
C ARG A 521 7.57 15.36 -13.23
N THR A 522 6.72 15.90 -14.08
CA THR A 522 6.10 17.24 -13.92
C THR A 522 5.28 17.36 -12.64
N GLU A 523 4.55 16.30 -12.27
CA GLU A 523 3.66 16.24 -11.11
C GLU A 523 4.40 16.05 -9.77
N VAL A 524 5.64 15.62 -9.77
CA VAL A 524 6.40 15.33 -8.54
C VAL A 524 6.69 16.59 -7.74
N LYS A 525 6.95 17.72 -8.38
CA LYS A 525 7.22 19.00 -7.72
C LYS A 525 6.02 19.47 -6.88
N ASP A 526 4.82 19.32 -7.41
CA ASP A 526 3.58 19.65 -6.69
C ASP A 526 3.35 18.70 -5.52
N SER A 527 3.58 17.41 -5.73
CA SER A 527 3.47 16.37 -4.71
C SER A 527 4.46 16.58 -3.55
N ILE A 528 5.70 16.99 -3.82
CA ILE A 528 6.69 17.35 -2.79
C ILE A 528 6.25 18.61 -2.02
N THR A 529 5.64 19.58 -2.72
CA THR A 529 5.09 20.77 -2.07
C THR A 529 3.94 20.41 -1.14
N GLU A 530 3.09 19.47 -1.54
CA GLU A 530 2.01 18.94 -0.72
C GLU A 530 2.54 18.18 0.50
N CYS A 531 3.55 17.31 0.32
CA CYS A 531 4.24 16.66 1.43
C CYS A 531 4.74 17.65 2.47
N LYS A 532 5.37 18.74 2.05
CA LYS A 532 5.86 19.79 2.96
C LYS A 532 4.74 20.45 3.75
N LYS A 533 3.61 20.77 3.09
CA LYS A 533 2.42 21.32 3.77
C LYS A 533 1.86 20.33 4.79
N ALA A 534 1.90 19.04 4.45
CA ALA A 534 1.46 17.95 5.31
C ALA A 534 2.44 17.60 6.44
N GLY A 535 3.58 18.30 6.55
CA GLY A 535 4.61 18.04 7.55
C GLY A 535 5.44 16.77 7.26
N ILE A 536 5.45 16.30 6.02
CA ILE A 536 6.21 15.13 5.56
C ILE A 536 7.47 15.62 4.88
N ARG A 537 8.62 15.08 5.28
CA ARG A 537 9.91 15.37 4.68
C ARG A 537 10.21 14.36 3.56
N THR A 538 10.59 14.86 2.39
CA THR A 538 11.07 14.02 1.30
C THR A 538 12.59 13.97 1.32
N VAL A 539 13.17 12.77 1.25
CA VAL A 539 14.60 12.50 1.19
C VAL A 539 14.90 11.76 -0.10
N MET A 540 15.81 12.29 -0.91
CA MET A 540 16.24 11.64 -2.15
C MET A 540 17.47 10.79 -1.89
N ILE A 541 17.45 9.54 -2.37
CA ILE A 541 18.55 8.58 -2.24
C ILE A 541 18.90 8.09 -3.65
N THR A 542 20.16 8.25 -4.08
CA THR A 542 20.57 7.91 -5.45
C THR A 542 22.00 7.41 -5.56
N GLY A 543 22.27 6.59 -6.57
CA GLY A 543 23.62 6.21 -7.00
C GLY A 543 24.36 7.30 -7.80
N ASP A 544 23.67 8.38 -8.21
CA ASP A 544 24.21 9.46 -9.02
C ASP A 544 25.29 10.29 -8.30
N HIS A 545 26.02 11.05 -9.12
CA HIS A 545 26.99 12.02 -8.61
C HIS A 545 26.32 13.13 -7.79
N LYS A 546 27.05 13.69 -6.84
CA LYS A 546 26.59 14.73 -5.92
C LYS A 546 25.94 15.91 -6.64
N ASP A 547 26.57 16.41 -7.71
CA ASP A 547 26.11 17.59 -8.44
C ASP A 547 24.81 17.32 -9.21
N THR A 548 24.70 16.14 -9.85
CA THR A 548 23.46 15.69 -10.52
C THR A 548 22.32 15.55 -9.53
N ALA A 549 22.59 14.91 -8.38
CA ALA A 549 21.62 14.76 -7.32
C ALA A 549 21.15 16.10 -6.76
N PHE A 550 22.08 17.07 -6.61
CA PHE A 550 21.73 18.42 -6.13
C PHE A 550 20.86 19.18 -7.12
N ALA A 551 21.21 19.16 -8.41
CA ALA A 551 20.45 19.88 -9.44
C ALA A 551 18.99 19.42 -9.47
N ILE A 552 18.75 18.11 -9.51
CA ILE A 552 17.39 17.53 -9.49
C ILE A 552 16.67 17.82 -8.15
N ALA A 553 17.36 17.67 -7.03
CA ALA A 553 16.77 17.94 -5.71
C ALA A 553 16.40 19.42 -5.54
N LYS A 554 17.19 20.34 -6.09
CA LYS A 554 16.93 21.78 -6.08
C LYS A 554 15.73 22.13 -6.97
N GLU A 555 15.64 21.57 -8.15
CA GLU A 555 14.53 21.76 -9.09
C GLU A 555 13.20 21.28 -8.49
N LEU A 556 13.21 20.10 -7.87
CA LEU A 556 12.05 19.51 -7.16
C LEU A 556 11.78 20.20 -5.80
N GLY A 557 12.70 21.04 -5.33
CA GLY A 557 12.59 21.72 -4.06
C GLY A 557 12.86 20.83 -2.84
N ILE A 558 13.48 19.66 -2.99
CA ILE A 558 13.85 18.75 -1.89
C ILE A 558 14.98 19.38 -1.06
N ALA A 559 16.03 19.90 -1.70
CA ALA A 559 17.15 20.55 -1.08
C ALA A 559 17.28 22.01 -1.59
N LYS A 560 17.83 22.89 -0.74
CA LYS A 560 18.10 24.28 -1.09
C LYS A 560 19.59 24.55 -1.22
N GLU A 561 20.38 23.90 -0.38
CA GLU A 561 21.81 24.09 -0.25
C GLU A 561 22.58 22.79 -0.40
N ILE A 562 23.79 22.87 -0.89
CA ILE A 562 24.68 21.71 -1.07
C ILE A 562 25.09 21.04 0.26
N SER A 563 24.97 21.78 1.37
CA SER A 563 25.18 21.29 2.74
C SER A 563 24.15 20.25 3.20
N GLU A 564 23.00 20.18 2.49
CA GLU A 564 21.94 19.18 2.75
C GLU A 564 22.23 17.83 2.10
N ILE A 565 23.39 17.68 1.44
CA ILE A 565 23.78 16.46 0.73
C ILE A 565 24.95 15.77 1.44
N MET A 566 24.81 14.44 1.58
CA MET A 566 25.88 13.55 2.03
C MET A 566 26.18 12.49 0.96
N ILE A 567 27.46 12.17 0.75
CA ILE A 567 27.86 11.14 -0.21
C ILE A 567 28.17 9.80 0.48
N GLY A 568 28.13 8.70 -0.28
CA GLY A 568 28.37 7.35 0.25
C GLY A 568 29.67 7.19 1.02
N THR A 569 30.77 7.77 0.52
CA THR A 569 32.08 7.72 1.20
C THR A 569 32.10 8.47 2.56
N GLU A 570 31.25 9.48 2.74
CA GLU A 570 31.07 10.13 4.04
C GLU A 570 30.24 9.24 4.98
N LEU A 571 29.25 8.49 4.41
CA LEU A 571 28.44 7.54 5.18
C LEU A 571 29.27 6.35 5.69
N ASP A 572 30.29 5.89 4.95
CA ASP A 572 31.18 4.82 5.36
C ASP A 572 31.96 5.20 6.64
N ASN A 573 32.41 6.45 6.70
CA ASN A 573 33.30 6.93 7.73
C ASN A 573 32.59 7.53 8.97
N ILE A 574 31.27 7.77 8.90
CA ILE A 574 30.53 8.38 9.99
C ILE A 574 29.96 7.32 10.96
N PRO A 575 30.20 7.41 12.28
CA PRO A 575 29.54 6.55 13.26
C PRO A 575 28.03 6.75 13.29
N ASP A 576 27.27 5.69 13.60
CA ASP A 576 25.80 5.72 13.64
C ASP A 576 25.24 6.78 14.59
N THR A 577 25.92 7.03 15.72
CA THR A 577 25.54 8.06 16.70
C THR A 577 25.68 9.47 16.14
N GLU A 578 26.71 9.73 15.35
CA GLU A 578 26.96 11.01 14.73
C GLU A 578 26.02 11.21 13.53
N LEU A 579 25.83 10.19 12.69
CA LEU A 579 24.85 10.19 11.61
C LEU A 579 23.47 10.54 12.16
N ALA A 580 23.05 9.90 13.25
CA ALA A 580 21.77 10.18 13.88
C ALA A 580 21.60 11.67 14.28
N ASN A 581 22.66 12.38 14.61
CA ASN A 581 22.57 13.81 14.93
C ASN A 581 22.46 14.71 13.70
N LYS A 582 23.09 14.33 12.60
CA LYS A 582 23.11 15.10 11.34
C LYS A 582 21.91 14.78 10.42
N ILE A 583 21.32 13.58 10.53
CA ILE A 583 20.34 13.03 9.57
C ILE A 583 19.11 13.92 9.38
N ASN A 584 18.73 14.72 10.36
CA ASN A 584 17.58 15.60 10.28
C ASN A 584 17.79 16.80 9.33
N HIS A 585 19.03 17.16 9.00
CA HIS A 585 19.39 18.26 8.09
C HIS A 585 19.72 17.77 6.69
N LEU A 586 19.84 16.46 6.47
CA LEU A 586 20.25 15.87 5.22
C LEU A 586 19.03 15.45 4.42
N ASN A 587 18.82 16.05 3.26
CA ASN A 587 17.70 15.76 2.38
C ASN A 587 18.08 14.96 1.12
N VAL A 588 19.40 14.81 0.86
CA VAL A 588 19.89 14.07 -0.31
C VAL A 588 21.08 13.19 0.08
N PHE A 589 21.05 11.95 -0.41
CA PHE A 589 22.17 11.02 -0.29
C PHE A 589 22.58 10.57 -1.69
N ALA A 590 23.83 10.88 -2.09
CA ALA A 590 24.39 10.64 -3.41
C ALA A 590 25.47 9.57 -3.39
N ARG A 591 25.66 8.83 -4.48
CA ARG A 591 26.63 7.72 -4.62
C ARG A 591 26.51 6.69 -3.49
N VAL A 592 25.29 6.29 -3.18
CA VAL A 592 25.01 5.34 -2.10
C VAL A 592 24.97 3.91 -2.60
N SER A 593 25.50 3.00 -1.77
CA SER A 593 25.38 1.55 -1.94
C SER A 593 24.07 1.03 -1.30
N PRO A 594 23.67 -0.22 -1.55
CA PRO A 594 22.53 -0.86 -0.89
C PRO A 594 22.63 -0.83 0.65
N GLU A 595 23.82 -1.05 1.19
CA GLU A 595 24.10 -1.02 2.64
C GLU A 595 23.86 0.37 3.24
N HIS A 596 24.25 1.42 2.49
CA HIS A 596 24.00 2.80 2.88
C HIS A 596 22.49 3.10 2.95
N LYS A 597 21.67 2.58 2.03
CA LYS A 597 20.21 2.74 2.07
C LYS A 597 19.65 2.19 3.38
N VAL A 598 20.09 1.01 3.81
CA VAL A 598 19.68 0.40 5.09
C VAL A 598 20.15 1.25 6.30
N LYS A 599 21.40 1.75 6.28
CA LYS A 599 21.96 2.61 7.34
C LYS A 599 21.17 3.91 7.48
N ILE A 600 20.82 4.56 6.38
CA ILE A 600 19.99 5.79 6.35
C ILE A 600 18.61 5.53 6.97
N VAL A 601 17.91 4.49 6.52
CA VAL A 601 16.57 4.14 7.02
C VAL A 601 16.62 3.86 8.52
N LYS A 602 17.59 3.07 8.99
CA LYS A 602 17.78 2.80 10.43
C LYS A 602 18.01 4.07 11.24
N ALA A 603 18.88 4.97 10.76
CA ALA A 603 19.17 6.22 11.45
C ALA A 603 17.94 7.15 11.54
N LEU A 604 17.13 7.23 10.47
CA LEU A 604 15.88 8.00 10.46
C LEU A 604 14.86 7.43 11.44
N ARG A 605 14.68 6.09 11.47
CA ARG A 605 13.76 5.40 12.40
C ARG A 605 14.20 5.53 13.85
N ALA A 606 15.50 5.49 14.13
CA ALA A 606 16.06 5.68 15.48
C ALA A 606 15.71 7.06 16.07
N LYS A 607 15.42 8.06 15.24
CA LYS A 607 14.93 9.39 15.68
C LYS A 607 13.41 9.44 15.89
N GLY A 608 12.72 8.33 15.80
CA GLY A 608 11.27 8.22 16.00
C GLY A 608 10.45 8.61 14.78
N ASN A 609 11.08 8.70 13.60
CA ASN A 609 10.37 8.91 12.35
C ASN A 609 9.70 7.61 11.87
N ILE A 610 8.55 7.76 11.21
CA ILE A 610 7.91 6.70 10.43
C ILE A 610 8.36 6.89 8.99
N VAL A 611 9.14 5.93 8.49
CA VAL A 611 9.86 6.03 7.22
C VAL A 611 9.18 5.16 6.16
N SER A 612 8.79 5.79 5.05
CA SER A 612 8.48 5.10 3.79
C SER A 612 9.73 5.09 2.91
N MET A 613 10.08 3.95 2.32
CA MET A 613 11.23 3.79 1.42
C MET A 613 10.77 3.22 0.08
N THR A 614 11.19 3.84 -1.03
CA THR A 614 10.92 3.33 -2.38
C THR A 614 12.14 2.63 -2.96
N GLY A 615 11.90 1.66 -3.84
CA GLY A 615 12.95 0.98 -4.59
C GLY A 615 12.38 0.10 -5.68
N ASP A 616 13.18 -0.22 -6.69
CA ASP A 616 12.82 -1.05 -7.84
C ASP A 616 13.73 -2.27 -8.01
N GLY A 617 14.95 -2.23 -7.48
CA GLY A 617 15.96 -3.25 -7.66
C GLY A 617 16.05 -4.29 -6.55
N VAL A 618 16.78 -5.37 -6.85
CA VAL A 618 17.18 -6.38 -5.86
C VAL A 618 17.95 -5.72 -4.71
N ASN A 619 18.77 -4.73 -5.03
CA ASN A 619 19.60 -3.98 -4.10
C ASN A 619 18.80 -3.14 -3.09
N ASP A 620 17.53 -2.89 -3.37
CA ASP A 620 16.64 -2.10 -2.52
C ASP A 620 15.88 -2.95 -1.50
N ALA A 621 15.74 -4.24 -1.75
CA ALA A 621 14.94 -5.14 -0.94
C ALA A 621 15.27 -5.10 0.57
N PRO A 622 16.55 -5.06 1.00
CA PRO A 622 16.89 -4.92 2.42
C PRO A 622 16.41 -3.59 3.03
N SER A 623 16.49 -2.49 2.29
CA SER A 623 16.04 -1.17 2.75
C SER A 623 14.52 -1.06 2.77
N LEU A 624 13.82 -1.66 1.79
CA LEU A 624 12.35 -1.77 1.75
C LEU A 624 11.83 -2.53 2.97
N LYS A 625 12.45 -3.68 3.29
CA LYS A 625 12.09 -4.50 4.47
C LYS A 625 12.40 -3.80 5.79
N GLN A 626 13.43 -2.94 5.81
CA GLN A 626 13.85 -2.20 7.01
C GLN A 626 12.96 -0.98 7.30
N ALA A 627 12.30 -0.42 6.29
CA ALA A 627 11.39 0.73 6.44
C ALA A 627 10.13 0.36 7.24
N ASP A 628 9.38 1.36 7.69
CA ASP A 628 8.06 1.13 8.28
C ASP A 628 7.01 0.85 7.18
N VAL A 629 7.25 1.38 5.97
CA VAL A 629 6.51 1.08 4.75
C VAL A 629 7.47 0.96 3.58
N GLY A 630 7.74 -0.26 3.13
CA GLY A 630 8.46 -0.51 1.88
C GLY A 630 7.52 -0.34 0.68
N VAL A 631 7.93 0.44 -0.32
CA VAL A 631 7.16 0.72 -1.54
C VAL A 631 7.97 0.28 -2.76
N ALA A 632 7.48 -0.70 -3.50
CA ALA A 632 8.11 -1.16 -4.73
C ALA A 632 7.43 -0.58 -5.98
N MET A 633 8.22 -0.43 -7.05
CA MET A 633 7.73 -0.09 -8.37
C MET A 633 7.02 -1.30 -9.00
N GLY A 634 5.93 -1.09 -9.71
CA GLY A 634 5.10 -2.14 -10.31
C GLY A 634 5.51 -2.48 -11.73
N ILE A 635 5.97 -1.49 -12.51
CA ILE A 635 6.39 -1.65 -13.91
C ILE A 635 7.86 -2.04 -13.94
N THR A 636 8.75 -1.18 -13.41
CA THR A 636 10.21 -1.38 -13.45
C THR A 636 10.72 -2.26 -12.32
N GLY A 637 9.95 -2.42 -11.25
CA GLY A 637 10.38 -3.14 -10.05
C GLY A 637 10.56 -4.64 -10.30
N THR A 638 11.67 -5.18 -9.78
CA THR A 638 11.93 -6.61 -9.74
C THR A 638 10.95 -7.33 -8.79
N ASP A 639 10.74 -8.61 -8.99
CA ASP A 639 9.88 -9.42 -8.11
C ASP A 639 10.40 -9.45 -6.67
N VAL A 640 11.71 -9.31 -6.50
CA VAL A 640 12.37 -9.21 -5.19
C VAL A 640 11.97 -7.93 -4.46
N ALA A 641 12.07 -6.79 -5.14
CA ALA A 641 11.64 -5.51 -4.57
C ALA A 641 10.15 -5.58 -4.21
N LYS A 642 9.30 -6.09 -5.13
CA LYS A 642 7.88 -6.32 -4.89
C LYS A 642 7.65 -7.30 -3.73
N GLY A 643 8.46 -8.37 -3.64
CA GLY A 643 8.40 -9.37 -2.56
C GLY A 643 8.72 -8.79 -1.18
N ALA A 644 9.71 -7.92 -1.09
CA ALA A 644 10.15 -7.26 0.14
C ALA A 644 9.23 -6.13 0.58
N ALA A 645 8.51 -5.51 -0.35
CA ALA A 645 7.70 -4.33 -0.10
C ALA A 645 6.33 -4.65 0.54
N ASP A 646 5.79 -3.67 1.25
CA ASP A 646 4.44 -3.69 1.81
C ASP A 646 3.40 -3.11 0.83
N VAL A 647 3.86 -2.28 -0.10
CA VAL A 647 3.06 -1.54 -1.09
C VAL A 647 3.72 -1.64 -2.45
N VAL A 648 2.92 -1.74 -3.52
CA VAL A 648 3.38 -1.73 -4.92
C VAL A 648 2.64 -0.65 -5.69
N LEU A 649 3.38 0.20 -6.41
CA LEU A 649 2.82 1.25 -7.27
C LEU A 649 2.68 0.73 -8.69
N THR A 650 1.48 0.70 -9.26
CA THR A 650 1.26 0.17 -10.62
C THR A 650 1.68 1.14 -11.73
N ASP A 651 1.99 2.39 -11.40
CA ASP A 651 2.38 3.46 -12.32
C ASP A 651 3.80 3.99 -12.08
N ASP A 652 4.54 3.41 -11.14
CA ASP A 652 5.89 3.83 -10.74
C ASP A 652 6.02 5.32 -10.41
N ASN A 653 4.97 5.95 -9.88
CA ASN A 653 4.89 7.38 -9.72
C ASN A 653 4.92 7.80 -8.24
N PHE A 654 5.84 8.71 -7.88
CA PHE A 654 5.93 9.29 -6.54
C PHE A 654 4.62 9.93 -6.07
N SER A 655 3.86 10.56 -6.98
CA SER A 655 2.58 11.20 -6.65
C SER A 655 1.55 10.20 -6.11
N SER A 656 1.61 8.94 -6.54
CA SER A 656 0.73 7.88 -6.04
C SER A 656 1.05 7.50 -4.59
N ILE A 657 2.31 7.66 -4.15
CA ILE A 657 2.68 7.50 -2.73
C ILE A 657 2.02 8.60 -1.89
N VAL A 658 2.04 9.83 -2.36
CA VAL A 658 1.44 10.97 -1.65
C VAL A 658 -0.07 10.78 -1.49
N LYS A 659 -0.74 10.34 -2.55
CA LYS A 659 -2.17 9.97 -2.51
C LYS A 659 -2.43 8.79 -1.56
N ALA A 660 -1.54 7.80 -1.53
CA ALA A 660 -1.65 6.68 -0.57
C ALA A 660 -1.54 7.15 0.88
N VAL A 661 -0.66 8.11 1.16
CA VAL A 661 -0.55 8.73 2.49
C VAL A 661 -1.82 9.51 2.83
N GLU A 662 -2.37 10.28 1.90
CA GLU A 662 -3.63 10.99 2.06
C GLU A 662 -4.78 10.04 2.40
N GLU A 663 -4.94 8.97 1.61
CA GLU A 663 -5.98 7.97 1.85
C GLU A 663 -5.73 7.21 3.17
N GLY A 664 -4.49 6.87 3.51
CA GLY A 664 -4.14 6.26 4.80
C GLY A 664 -4.55 7.14 6.00
N ARG A 665 -4.37 8.46 5.91
CA ARG A 665 -4.84 9.44 6.90
C ARG A 665 -6.37 9.47 6.99
N ASN A 666 -7.05 9.46 5.84
CA ASN A 666 -8.52 9.44 5.78
C ASN A 666 -9.10 8.16 6.38
N ILE A 667 -8.54 7.00 6.05
CA ILE A 667 -8.94 5.69 6.60
C ILE A 667 -8.80 5.69 8.13
N TYR A 668 -7.62 6.09 8.64
CA TYR A 668 -7.40 6.17 10.09
C TYR A 668 -8.39 7.10 10.78
N ARG A 669 -8.64 8.30 10.21
CA ARG A 669 -9.61 9.26 10.72
C ARG A 669 -11.03 8.68 10.76
N ASN A 670 -11.42 7.98 9.71
CA ASN A 670 -12.75 7.38 9.63
C ASN A 670 -12.91 6.21 10.61
N ILE A 671 -11.88 5.38 10.79
CA ILE A 671 -11.84 4.37 11.85
C ILE A 671 -12.00 5.02 13.22
N LYS A 672 -11.27 6.11 13.49
CA LYS A 672 -11.38 6.86 14.76
C LYS A 672 -12.78 7.41 14.99
N LYS A 673 -13.46 7.91 13.95
CA LYS A 673 -14.86 8.36 14.03
C LYS A 673 -15.79 7.22 14.46
N SER A 674 -15.69 6.05 13.81
CA SER A 674 -16.50 4.88 14.12
C SER A 674 -16.27 4.39 15.56
N ILE A 675 -15.02 4.32 15.99
CA ILE A 675 -14.66 3.92 17.37
C ILE A 675 -15.24 4.88 18.40
N LEU A 676 -15.04 6.19 18.20
CA LEU A 676 -15.55 7.20 19.14
C LEU A 676 -17.07 7.23 19.17
N PHE A 677 -17.73 6.96 18.05
CA PHE A 677 -19.18 6.81 17.99
C PHE A 677 -19.65 5.68 18.90
N LEU A 678 -19.21 4.45 18.65
CA LEU A 678 -19.61 3.29 19.42
C LEU A 678 -19.34 3.44 20.91
N LEU A 679 -18.15 3.94 21.27
CA LEU A 679 -17.80 4.14 22.68
C LEU A 679 -18.63 5.23 23.35
N SER A 680 -18.99 6.31 22.65
CA SER A 680 -19.87 7.33 23.23
C SER A 680 -21.30 6.83 23.44
N CYS A 681 -21.81 5.98 22.55
CA CYS A 681 -23.10 5.32 22.68
C CYS A 681 -23.12 4.38 23.90
N ASN A 682 -22.18 3.43 23.97
CA ASN A 682 -22.07 2.50 25.10
C ASN A 682 -21.91 3.23 26.45
N PHE A 683 -21.13 4.34 26.46
CA PHE A 683 -20.97 5.13 27.66
C PHE A 683 -22.27 5.81 28.07
N GLY A 684 -23.10 6.21 27.11
CA GLY A 684 -24.44 6.74 27.35
C GLY A 684 -25.38 5.71 28.02
N GLU A 685 -25.35 4.48 27.55
CA GLU A 685 -26.11 3.37 28.11
C GLU A 685 -25.69 3.04 29.54
N ILE A 686 -24.38 2.97 29.78
CA ILE A 686 -23.81 2.76 31.12
C ILE A 686 -24.26 3.84 32.06
N ILE A 687 -24.17 5.10 31.67
CA ILE A 687 -24.61 6.24 32.53
C ILE A 687 -26.09 6.17 32.82
N ALA A 688 -26.96 5.87 31.85
CA ALA A 688 -28.38 5.78 32.05
C ALA A 688 -28.74 4.69 33.08
N LEU A 689 -28.17 3.49 32.93
CA LEU A 689 -28.42 2.39 33.86
C LEU A 689 -27.82 2.63 35.25
N PHE A 690 -26.57 3.09 35.30
CA PHE A 690 -25.85 3.31 36.55
C PHE A 690 -26.54 4.40 37.39
N LEU A 691 -26.90 5.53 36.77
CA LEU A 691 -27.59 6.62 37.50
C LEU A 691 -28.99 6.19 37.96
N ALA A 692 -29.76 5.46 37.17
CA ALA A 692 -31.05 4.96 37.55
C ALA A 692 -30.96 4.08 38.80
N ILE A 693 -30.04 3.14 38.85
CA ILE A 693 -29.83 2.25 40.01
C ILE A 693 -29.33 3.04 41.22
N LEU A 694 -28.36 3.96 41.03
CA LEU A 694 -27.82 4.79 42.09
C LEU A 694 -28.92 5.63 42.77
N LEU A 695 -29.86 6.15 41.97
CA LEU A 695 -30.98 6.95 42.44
C LEU A 695 -32.15 6.12 43.00
N GLY A 696 -32.05 4.80 42.99
CA GLY A 696 -33.10 3.92 43.46
C GLY A 696 -34.28 3.78 42.50
N TRP A 697 -34.13 4.16 41.23
CA TRP A 697 -35.21 4.10 40.22
C TRP A 697 -35.32 2.67 39.60
N ALA A 698 -36.47 2.36 39.01
CA ALA A 698 -36.60 1.19 38.18
C ALA A 698 -35.66 1.26 36.98
N THR A 699 -35.27 0.11 36.40
CA THR A 699 -34.39 0.05 35.25
C THR A 699 -34.99 0.70 34.00
N PRO A 700 -34.34 1.72 33.39
CA PRO A 700 -34.89 2.43 32.25
C PRO A 700 -34.87 1.62 30.95
N LEU A 701 -34.07 0.58 30.89
CA LEU A 701 -33.86 -0.24 29.69
C LEU A 701 -33.84 -1.71 30.04
N ARG A 702 -34.41 -2.55 29.17
CA ARG A 702 -34.33 -4.00 29.25
C ARG A 702 -33.08 -4.52 28.51
N PRO A 703 -32.59 -5.73 28.84
CA PRO A 703 -31.44 -6.35 28.13
C PRO A 703 -31.58 -6.34 26.60
N ILE A 704 -32.79 -6.70 26.13
CA ILE A 704 -33.06 -6.75 24.68
C ILE A 704 -33.00 -5.39 24.01
N HIS A 705 -33.34 -4.29 24.69
CA HIS A 705 -33.25 -2.94 24.17
C HIS A 705 -31.79 -2.56 23.87
N ILE A 706 -30.89 -2.87 24.81
CA ILE A 706 -29.47 -2.55 24.71
C ILE A 706 -28.82 -3.35 23.57
N LEU A 707 -29.11 -4.66 23.53
CA LEU A 707 -28.58 -5.52 22.46
C LEU A 707 -29.08 -5.11 21.09
N TRP A 708 -30.34 -4.73 20.95
CA TRP A 708 -30.87 -4.20 19.69
C TRP A 708 -30.15 -2.93 19.27
N VAL A 709 -29.92 -1.99 20.17
CA VAL A 709 -29.25 -0.73 19.89
C VAL A 709 -27.82 -1.00 19.42
N ASN A 710 -27.04 -1.74 20.18
CA ASN A 710 -25.64 -2.02 19.87
C ASN A 710 -25.48 -2.79 18.56
N LEU A 711 -26.36 -3.76 18.29
CA LEU A 711 -26.22 -4.66 17.17
C LEU A 711 -26.74 -4.06 15.86
N ILE A 712 -27.86 -3.33 15.91
CA ILE A 712 -28.58 -2.86 14.72
C ILE A 712 -28.40 -1.36 14.53
N THR A 713 -28.80 -0.55 15.54
CA THR A 713 -28.85 0.91 15.35
C THR A 713 -27.49 1.57 15.41
N ASP A 714 -26.50 0.98 16.07
CA ASP A 714 -25.15 1.55 16.15
C ASP A 714 -24.21 1.02 15.08
N THR A 715 -24.36 -0.24 14.66
CA THR A 715 -23.47 -0.84 13.66
C THR A 715 -23.56 -0.16 12.30
N LEU A 716 -24.77 0.17 11.83
CA LEU A 716 -24.96 0.79 10.51
C LEU A 716 -24.34 2.19 10.42
N PRO A 717 -24.57 3.12 11.39
CA PRO A 717 -23.88 4.41 11.40
C PRO A 717 -22.36 4.28 11.56
N ALA A 718 -21.88 3.36 12.41
CA ALA A 718 -20.45 3.14 12.59
C ALA A 718 -19.75 2.72 11.30
N LEU A 719 -20.34 1.79 10.53
CA LEU A 719 -19.86 1.44 9.20
C LEU A 719 -19.92 2.61 8.22
N SER A 720 -21.00 3.39 8.28
CA SER A 720 -21.20 4.56 7.41
C SER A 720 -20.18 5.68 7.70
N LEU A 721 -19.78 5.86 8.96
CA LEU A 721 -18.70 6.76 9.36
C LEU A 721 -17.33 6.24 8.89
N GLY A 722 -17.13 4.93 8.87
CA GLY A 722 -15.92 4.29 8.35
C GLY A 722 -15.68 4.56 6.86
N VAL A 723 -16.73 4.81 6.09
CA VAL A 723 -16.69 5.15 4.67
C VAL A 723 -17.00 6.62 4.37
N ASP A 724 -16.89 7.50 5.40
CA ASP A 724 -17.12 8.95 5.23
C ASP A 724 -16.24 9.49 4.10
N PRO A 725 -16.72 10.43 3.27
CA PRO A 725 -15.95 11.05 2.20
C PRO A 725 -14.61 11.62 2.67
N GLU A 726 -13.66 11.71 1.75
CA GLU A 726 -12.33 12.27 1.98
C GLU A 726 -12.44 13.71 2.52
N ASP A 727 -11.61 14.03 3.51
CA ASP A 727 -11.49 15.39 4.01
C ASP A 727 -10.30 16.08 3.31
N PRO A 728 -10.54 17.09 2.47
CA PRO A 728 -9.50 17.79 1.72
C PRO A 728 -8.46 18.48 2.61
N ASP A 729 -8.75 18.63 3.91
CA ASP A 729 -7.82 19.27 4.84
C ASP A 729 -6.87 18.28 5.55
N VAL A 730 -6.99 16.97 5.26
CA VAL A 730 -6.15 15.94 5.91
C VAL A 730 -4.66 16.12 5.63
N MET A 731 -4.30 16.64 4.46
CA MET A 731 -2.93 16.95 4.08
C MET A 731 -2.44 18.33 4.57
N LYS A 732 -3.25 19.08 5.31
CA LYS A 732 -2.82 20.31 6.02
C LYS A 732 -2.43 20.03 7.47
N GLU A 733 -2.70 18.82 7.97
CA GLU A 733 -2.38 18.39 9.32
C GLU A 733 -0.98 17.75 9.36
N LYS A 734 -0.26 17.93 10.48
CA LYS A 734 1.01 17.26 10.70
C LYS A 734 0.79 15.76 10.90
N PRO A 735 1.79 14.91 10.57
CA PRO A 735 1.71 13.49 10.86
C PRO A 735 1.52 13.24 12.36
N ARG A 736 0.76 12.21 12.70
CA ARG A 736 0.60 11.80 14.11
C ARG A 736 1.88 11.14 14.63
N HIS A 737 2.10 11.22 15.92
CA HIS A 737 3.19 10.50 16.55
C HIS A 737 2.90 8.98 16.60
N ALA A 738 3.93 8.17 16.35
CA ALA A 738 3.81 6.70 16.34
C ALA A 738 3.24 6.10 17.63
N LYS A 739 3.46 6.77 18.77
CA LYS A 739 3.00 6.36 20.11
C LYS A 739 1.71 7.05 20.55
N GLU A 740 1.07 7.81 19.67
CA GLU A 740 -0.15 8.51 20.01
C GLU A 740 -1.32 7.53 20.17
N SER A 741 -1.98 7.57 21.34
CA SER A 741 -3.17 6.75 21.59
C SER A 741 -4.32 7.19 20.69
N LEU A 742 -5.14 6.23 20.23
CA LEU A 742 -6.41 6.47 19.53
C LEU A 742 -7.32 7.49 20.25
N PHE A 743 -7.26 7.51 21.57
CA PHE A 743 -8.08 8.36 22.42
C PHE A 743 -7.45 9.70 22.77
N SER A 744 -6.23 9.98 22.32
CA SER A 744 -5.57 11.25 22.58
C SER A 744 -6.48 12.43 22.22
N GLY A 745 -6.71 13.31 23.20
CA GLY A 745 -7.59 14.48 23.05
C GLY A 745 -9.08 14.18 22.78
N SER A 746 -9.53 12.90 22.89
CA SER A 746 -10.90 12.51 22.57
C SER A 746 -11.71 12.07 23.79
N VAL A 747 -11.06 11.73 24.90
CA VAL A 747 -11.75 11.25 26.13
C VAL A 747 -12.78 12.25 26.66
N PRO A 748 -12.49 13.57 26.78
CA PRO A 748 -13.50 14.53 27.26
C PRO A 748 -14.72 14.60 26.35
N PHE A 749 -14.54 14.51 25.03
CA PHE A 749 -15.62 14.48 24.05
C PHE A 749 -16.49 13.23 24.22
N LEU A 750 -15.87 12.07 24.42
CA LEU A 750 -16.55 10.80 24.63
C LEU A 750 -17.41 10.83 25.90
N ILE A 751 -16.83 11.23 27.03
CA ILE A 751 -17.52 11.33 28.33
C ILE A 751 -18.69 12.33 28.23
N PHE A 752 -18.47 13.50 27.65
CA PHE A 752 -19.47 14.52 27.50
C PHE A 752 -20.68 14.04 26.68
N ASN A 753 -20.43 13.46 25.48
CA ASN A 753 -21.54 13.02 24.64
C ASN A 753 -22.27 11.81 25.22
N GLY A 754 -21.55 10.85 25.81
CA GLY A 754 -22.17 9.75 26.53
C GLY A 754 -23.05 10.25 27.69
N ALA A 755 -22.56 11.22 28.46
CA ALA A 755 -23.35 11.82 29.54
C ALA A 755 -24.63 12.53 29.02
N VAL A 756 -24.53 13.27 27.91
CA VAL A 756 -25.68 13.89 27.26
C VAL A 756 -26.71 12.83 26.84
N ILE A 757 -26.28 11.77 26.13
CA ILE A 757 -27.17 10.69 25.67
C ILE A 757 -27.83 10.00 26.88
N GLY A 758 -27.03 9.63 27.89
CA GLY A 758 -27.53 8.95 29.08
C GLY A 758 -28.56 9.79 29.88
N LEU A 759 -28.29 11.08 30.07
CA LEU A 759 -29.20 12.00 30.74
C LEU A 759 -30.50 12.22 29.96
N LEU A 760 -30.43 12.30 28.62
CA LEU A 760 -31.62 12.42 27.77
C LEU A 760 -32.47 11.14 27.83
N THR A 761 -31.83 9.97 27.86
CA THR A 761 -32.52 8.68 28.06
C THR A 761 -33.26 8.63 29.41
N LEU A 762 -32.62 9.07 30.49
CA LEU A 762 -33.24 9.18 31.80
C LEU A 762 -34.39 10.23 31.84
N THR A 763 -34.20 11.35 31.14
CA THR A 763 -35.24 12.37 31.02
C THR A 763 -36.46 11.81 30.30
N ALA A 764 -36.26 11.05 29.22
CA ALA A 764 -37.36 10.40 28.52
C ALA A 764 -38.08 9.37 29.41
N PHE A 765 -37.29 8.60 30.19
CA PHE A 765 -37.85 7.67 31.17
C PHE A 765 -38.77 8.37 32.20
N ILE A 766 -38.33 9.47 32.77
CA ILE A 766 -39.10 10.24 33.74
C ILE A 766 -40.39 10.83 33.09
N ILE A 767 -40.25 11.40 31.90
CA ILE A 767 -41.37 11.97 31.16
C ILE A 767 -42.40 10.87 30.85
N GLY A 768 -41.98 9.72 30.39
CA GLY A 768 -42.83 8.59 30.07
C GLY A 768 -43.60 8.07 31.27
N ALA A 769 -42.95 7.89 32.41
CA ALA A 769 -43.58 7.46 33.64
C ALA A 769 -44.65 8.47 34.16
N LYS A 770 -44.29 9.74 34.14
CA LYS A 770 -45.19 10.82 34.68
C LYS A 770 -46.39 11.11 33.79
N PHE A 771 -46.20 11.12 32.48
CA PHE A 771 -47.33 11.35 31.56
C PHE A 771 -48.34 10.23 31.55
N TYR A 772 -47.88 8.98 31.78
CA TYR A 772 -48.79 7.82 31.88
C TYR A 772 -49.59 7.83 33.18
N THR A 773 -48.96 8.13 34.32
CA THR A 773 -49.62 8.14 35.65
C THR A 773 -50.42 9.43 35.90
N GLY A 774 -50.26 10.51 35.10
CA GLY A 774 -50.89 11.81 35.30
C GLY A 774 -50.37 12.55 36.53
N ASP A 775 -49.32 12.07 37.20
CA ASP A 775 -48.70 12.75 38.36
C ASP A 775 -47.81 13.91 37.91
N THR A 776 -48.15 15.11 38.39
CA THR A 776 -47.42 16.36 38.10
C THR A 776 -46.31 16.68 39.12
N ASN A 777 -46.21 15.92 40.20
CA ASN A 777 -45.17 16.14 41.22
C ASN A 777 -43.82 15.61 40.78
N LEU A 778 -42.79 16.45 40.83
CA LEU A 778 -41.44 16.10 40.40
C LEU A 778 -40.72 15.19 41.44
N PHE A 779 -41.11 15.18 42.68
CA PHE A 779 -40.50 14.44 43.79
C PHE A 779 -41.56 13.84 44.73
N PRO A 780 -41.38 12.58 45.19
CA PRO A 780 -40.36 11.60 44.82
C PRO A 780 -40.52 11.16 43.36
N LEU A 781 -39.41 11.08 42.65
CA LEU A 781 -39.38 10.81 41.20
C LEU A 781 -40.02 9.47 40.81
N PHE A 782 -40.00 8.51 41.72
CA PHE A 782 -40.70 7.22 41.57
C PHE A 782 -41.30 6.78 42.90
N PRO A 783 -42.60 6.43 42.97
CA PRO A 783 -43.16 5.75 44.10
C PRO A 783 -42.58 4.33 44.23
N GLU A 784 -42.63 3.75 45.44
CA GLU A 784 -42.16 2.39 45.73
C GLU A 784 -42.77 1.29 44.83
N LYS A 785 -43.92 1.55 44.20
CA LYS A 785 -44.59 0.70 43.22
C LYS A 785 -45.07 1.54 42.05
N ILE A 786 -44.38 1.44 40.94
CA ILE A 786 -44.86 1.95 39.63
C ILE A 786 -45.79 0.88 39.06
N ASP A 787 -46.91 1.32 38.47
CA ASP A 787 -47.78 0.45 37.67
C ASP A 787 -46.99 -0.16 36.52
N GLU A 788 -47.20 -1.42 36.25
CA GLU A 788 -46.41 -2.19 35.25
C GLU A 788 -46.55 -1.59 33.85
N ASP A 789 -47.74 -1.11 33.49
CA ASP A 789 -47.98 -0.44 32.20
C ASP A 789 -47.25 0.92 32.09
N ALA A 790 -47.21 1.68 33.18
CA ALA A 790 -46.49 2.93 33.28
C ALA A 790 -44.98 2.73 33.17
N LEU A 791 -44.44 1.67 33.76
CA LEU A 791 -43.04 1.29 33.63
C LEU A 791 -42.72 0.92 32.21
N LEU A 792 -43.56 0.12 31.56
CA LEU A 792 -43.39 -0.32 30.20
C LEU A 792 -43.37 0.85 29.21
N HIS A 793 -44.27 1.83 29.39
CA HIS A 793 -44.34 3.07 28.61
C HIS A 793 -43.08 3.92 28.81
N ALA A 794 -42.62 4.07 30.06
CA ALA A 794 -41.39 4.81 30.38
C ALA A 794 -40.15 4.16 29.75
N GLN A 795 -40.04 2.85 29.85
CA GLN A 795 -38.96 2.07 29.20
C GLN A 795 -39.00 2.22 27.68
N THR A 796 -40.20 2.23 27.08
CA THR A 796 -40.35 2.44 25.65
C THR A 796 -39.84 3.81 25.22
N MET A 797 -40.23 4.87 25.92
CA MET A 797 -39.75 6.23 25.64
C MET A 797 -38.24 6.35 25.79
N ALA A 798 -37.66 5.77 26.84
CA ALA A 798 -36.22 5.73 27.06
C ALA A 798 -35.49 5.02 25.94
N PHE A 799 -35.99 3.86 25.50
CA PHE A 799 -35.43 3.05 24.44
C PHE A 799 -35.42 3.78 23.10
N VAL A 800 -36.53 4.47 22.75
CA VAL A 800 -36.61 5.20 21.48
C VAL A 800 -35.70 6.43 21.48
N VAL A 801 -35.67 7.18 22.58
CA VAL A 801 -34.79 8.36 22.70
C VAL A 801 -33.32 7.94 22.68
N LEU A 802 -32.94 6.84 23.34
CA LEU A 802 -31.60 6.31 23.28
C LEU A 802 -31.23 6.05 21.83
N SER A 803 -32.00 5.20 21.14
CA SER A 803 -31.73 4.81 19.73
C SER A 803 -31.67 6.03 18.80
N PHE A 804 -32.64 6.94 18.85
CA PHE A 804 -32.68 8.10 17.96
C PHE A 804 -31.59 9.12 18.25
N SER A 805 -31.28 9.36 19.53
CA SER A 805 -30.20 10.28 19.92
C SER A 805 -28.83 9.78 19.45
N GLN A 806 -28.59 8.45 19.49
CA GLN A 806 -27.37 7.84 18.96
C GLN A 806 -27.32 7.96 17.42
N LEU A 807 -28.39 7.63 16.70
CA LEU A 807 -28.49 7.81 15.26
C LEU A 807 -28.18 9.27 14.85
N VAL A 808 -28.74 10.25 15.53
CA VAL A 808 -28.48 11.67 15.28
C VAL A 808 -27.07 12.07 15.69
N HIS A 809 -26.55 11.51 16.81
CA HIS A 809 -25.19 11.76 17.29
C HIS A 809 -24.14 11.30 16.27
N SER A 810 -24.40 10.30 15.45
CA SER A 810 -23.48 9.85 14.42
C SER A 810 -23.03 10.98 13.47
N PHE A 811 -23.89 11.94 13.19
CA PHE A 811 -23.56 13.12 12.38
C PHE A 811 -22.57 14.06 13.08
N ASN A 812 -22.54 14.11 14.42
CA ASN A 812 -21.58 14.91 15.18
C ASN A 812 -20.15 14.42 14.98
N LEU A 813 -19.97 13.10 14.78
CA LEU A 813 -18.65 12.45 14.61
C LEU A 813 -18.02 12.70 13.26
N ARG A 814 -18.77 13.20 12.26
CA ARG A 814 -18.20 13.53 10.95
C ARG A 814 -17.10 14.58 11.04
N SER A 815 -17.29 15.58 11.91
CA SER A 815 -16.21 16.52 12.26
C SER A 815 -16.39 17.05 13.67
N ARG A 816 -15.29 17.20 14.38
CA ARG A 816 -15.25 17.80 15.73
C ARG A 816 -15.13 19.32 15.72
N THR A 817 -14.76 19.90 14.58
CA THR A 817 -14.46 21.33 14.42
C THR A 817 -15.36 22.03 13.41
N LYS A 818 -15.72 21.35 12.32
CA LYS A 818 -16.57 21.91 11.26
C LYS A 818 -18.05 21.62 11.56
N SER A 819 -18.92 22.58 11.31
CA SER A 819 -20.37 22.38 11.39
C SER A 819 -20.83 21.34 10.35
N ILE A 820 -21.81 20.51 10.71
CA ILE A 820 -22.43 19.55 9.80
C ILE A 820 -23.09 20.24 8.59
N PHE A 821 -23.58 21.46 8.78
CA PHE A 821 -24.17 22.24 7.69
C PHE A 821 -23.13 22.75 6.70
N SER A 822 -21.90 23.00 7.13
CA SER A 822 -20.80 23.37 6.24
C SER A 822 -20.19 22.17 5.50
N ILE A 823 -20.21 21.00 6.11
CA ILE A 823 -19.77 19.75 5.46
C ILE A 823 -20.81 19.26 4.45
N GLY A 824 -22.10 19.52 4.74
CA GLY A 824 -23.25 19.00 4.00
C GLY A 824 -23.77 17.68 4.58
N ILE A 825 -25.01 17.67 4.99
CA ILE A 825 -25.66 16.50 5.61
C ILE A 825 -25.67 15.29 4.64
N PHE A 826 -25.95 15.55 3.38
CA PHE A 826 -26.16 14.54 2.33
C PHE A 826 -24.87 14.07 1.64
N THR A 827 -23.70 14.59 1.97
CA THR A 827 -22.43 14.20 1.36
C THR A 827 -22.05 12.75 1.69
N ASN A 828 -22.42 12.25 2.88
CA ASN A 828 -22.35 10.84 3.23
C ASN A 828 -23.73 10.18 3.07
N LYS A 829 -24.02 9.64 1.91
CA LYS A 829 -25.31 8.98 1.60
C LYS A 829 -25.55 7.74 2.48
N TYR A 830 -24.50 7.01 2.80
CA TYR A 830 -24.59 5.80 3.64
C TYR A 830 -25.04 6.15 5.07
N LEU A 831 -24.57 7.27 5.62
CA LEU A 831 -24.96 7.74 6.94
C LEU A 831 -26.44 8.19 6.96
N VAL A 832 -26.89 8.83 5.89
CA VAL A 832 -28.30 9.17 5.72
C VAL A 832 -29.18 7.93 5.62
N TYR A 833 -28.75 6.93 4.84
CA TYR A 833 -29.49 5.66 4.73
C TYR A 833 -29.52 4.91 6.07
N SER A 834 -28.40 4.89 6.81
CA SER A 834 -28.38 4.25 8.13
C SER A 834 -29.32 4.91 9.12
N LEU A 835 -29.41 6.25 9.11
CA LEU A 835 -30.39 6.98 9.90
C LEU A 835 -31.82 6.57 9.53
N LEU A 836 -32.18 6.61 8.24
CA LEU A 836 -33.53 6.27 7.79
C LEU A 836 -33.91 4.83 8.08
N ILE A 837 -33.00 3.89 7.84
CA ILE A 837 -33.21 2.46 8.12
C ILE A 837 -33.34 2.26 9.64
N GLY A 838 -32.48 2.87 10.46
CA GLY A 838 -32.54 2.76 11.92
C GLY A 838 -33.88 3.29 12.47
N ILE A 839 -34.33 4.46 12.00
CA ILE A 839 -35.64 5.00 12.36
C ILE A 839 -36.77 4.07 11.95
N LEU A 840 -36.73 3.58 10.70
CA LEU A 840 -37.78 2.68 10.19
C LEU A 840 -37.86 1.40 11.03
N MET A 841 -36.70 0.76 11.29
CA MET A 841 -36.66 -0.47 12.07
C MET A 841 -37.16 -0.25 13.51
N GLN A 842 -36.82 0.87 14.14
CA GLN A 842 -37.27 1.22 15.47
C GLN A 842 -38.78 1.45 15.49
N VAL A 843 -39.34 2.15 14.49
CA VAL A 843 -40.81 2.34 14.36
C VAL A 843 -41.52 1.00 14.15
N CYS A 844 -40.95 0.09 13.35
CA CYS A 844 -41.50 -1.24 13.13
C CYS A 844 -41.61 -2.04 14.44
N ILE A 845 -40.57 -2.00 15.32
CA ILE A 845 -40.61 -2.70 16.62
C ILE A 845 -41.75 -2.20 17.46
N ILE A 846 -42.01 -0.90 17.49
CA ILE A 846 -43.03 -0.33 18.34
C ILE A 846 -44.44 -0.54 17.76
N SER A 847 -44.58 -0.53 16.43
CA SER A 847 -45.86 -0.52 15.74
C SER A 847 -46.40 -1.91 15.41
N ILE A 848 -45.52 -2.91 15.30
CA ILE A 848 -45.92 -4.30 14.96
C ILE A 848 -46.13 -5.12 16.21
N PRO A 849 -47.40 -5.51 16.57
CA PRO A 849 -47.73 -6.11 17.86
C PRO A 849 -46.88 -7.34 18.25
N PRO A 850 -46.57 -8.33 17.37
CA PRO A 850 -45.69 -9.43 17.73
C PRO A 850 -44.28 -8.97 18.14
N LEU A 851 -43.72 -7.97 17.45
CA LEU A 851 -42.42 -7.41 17.79
C LEU A 851 -42.47 -6.60 19.07
N ALA A 852 -43.49 -5.76 19.23
CA ALA A 852 -43.70 -4.98 20.44
C ALA A 852 -43.76 -5.88 21.70
N ASN A 853 -44.44 -7.01 21.62
CA ASN A 853 -44.50 -8.00 22.71
C ASN A 853 -43.13 -8.63 23.00
N ILE A 854 -42.34 -9.01 21.97
CA ILE A 854 -41.02 -9.59 22.16
C ILE A 854 -40.08 -8.57 22.84
N PHE A 855 -40.11 -7.33 22.39
CA PHE A 855 -39.26 -6.27 22.94
C PHE A 855 -39.82 -5.70 24.27
N GLY A 856 -41.04 -6.04 24.66
CA GLY A 856 -41.71 -5.47 25.84
C GLY A 856 -41.81 -3.95 25.72
N VAL A 857 -42.34 -3.47 24.60
CA VAL A 857 -42.56 -2.05 24.34
C VAL A 857 -44.04 -1.72 24.14
N HIS A 858 -44.42 -0.50 24.43
CA HIS A 858 -45.80 -0.02 24.33
C HIS A 858 -45.97 0.94 23.14
N ALA A 859 -47.14 1.01 22.55
CA ALA A 859 -47.40 1.96 21.47
C ALA A 859 -47.34 3.39 21.98
N LEU A 860 -46.59 4.26 21.28
CA LEU A 860 -46.44 5.67 21.64
C LEU A 860 -47.55 6.55 21.04
N THR A 861 -48.05 7.53 21.80
CA THR A 861 -48.99 8.52 21.31
C THR A 861 -48.28 9.60 20.48
N MET A 862 -49.03 10.41 19.71
CA MET A 862 -48.44 11.54 18.96
C MET A 862 -47.74 12.57 19.86
N ARG A 863 -48.15 12.71 21.09
CA ARG A 863 -47.50 13.57 22.10
C ARG A 863 -46.13 12.99 22.51
N ASP A 864 -46.07 11.70 22.75
CA ASP A 864 -44.84 10.99 23.11
C ASP A 864 -43.81 11.08 21.99
N TRP A 865 -44.22 10.89 20.71
CA TRP A 865 -43.39 11.09 19.55
C TRP A 865 -42.83 12.52 19.46
N GLY A 866 -43.62 13.54 19.84
CA GLY A 866 -43.13 14.91 19.91
C GLY A 866 -41.99 15.09 20.92
N PHE A 867 -42.08 14.51 22.12
CA PHE A 867 -41.02 14.54 23.12
C PHE A 867 -39.80 13.72 22.66
N VAL A 868 -40.01 12.54 22.10
CA VAL A 868 -38.95 11.69 21.55
C VAL A 868 -38.12 12.46 20.53
N LEU A 869 -38.74 13.06 19.53
CA LEU A 869 -38.05 13.81 18.48
C LEU A 869 -37.30 15.03 19.04
N LEU A 870 -37.95 15.78 19.99
CA LEU A 870 -37.33 16.94 20.61
C LEU A 870 -36.05 16.54 21.38
N LEU A 871 -36.12 15.48 22.21
CA LEU A 871 -34.98 15.03 23.01
C LEU A 871 -33.88 14.45 22.14
N SER A 872 -34.24 13.70 21.11
CA SER A 872 -33.27 13.02 20.24
C SER A 872 -32.41 13.96 19.39
N ILE A 873 -32.87 15.19 19.13
CA ILE A 873 -32.13 16.18 18.36
C ILE A 873 -31.12 16.98 19.20
N ILE A 874 -31.25 16.96 20.52
CA ILE A 874 -30.43 17.75 21.45
C ILE A 874 -28.93 17.45 21.31
N PRO A 875 -28.45 16.20 21.16
CA PRO A 875 -27.04 15.93 20.99
C PRO A 875 -26.42 16.65 19.77
N LEU A 876 -27.19 16.78 18.69
CA LEU A 876 -26.73 17.52 17.50
C LEU A 876 -26.65 19.02 17.79
N VAL A 877 -27.72 19.61 18.36
CA VAL A 877 -27.79 21.03 18.65
C VAL A 877 -26.68 21.48 19.61
N VAL A 878 -26.48 20.72 20.70
CA VAL A 878 -25.43 21.01 21.68
C VAL A 878 -24.04 20.97 21.05
N ASN A 879 -23.75 19.94 20.25
CA ASN A 879 -22.45 19.84 19.58
C ASN A 879 -22.23 20.96 18.54
N GLU A 880 -23.26 21.36 17.79
CA GLU A 880 -23.16 22.48 16.85
C GLU A 880 -22.92 23.82 17.58
N ILE A 881 -23.55 24.03 18.72
CA ILE A 881 -23.29 25.23 19.55
C ILE A 881 -21.84 25.22 20.04
N ILE A 882 -21.32 24.08 20.52
CA ILE A 882 -19.94 23.95 20.98
C ILE A 882 -18.96 24.24 19.84
N LYS A 883 -19.24 23.74 18.62
CA LYS A 883 -18.42 24.01 17.44
C LYS A 883 -18.40 25.49 17.07
N LEU A 884 -19.55 26.17 17.16
CA LEU A 884 -19.67 27.62 16.94
C LEU A 884 -18.82 28.41 17.93
N VAL A 885 -18.93 28.09 19.23
CA VAL A 885 -18.17 28.76 20.30
C VAL A 885 -16.65 28.55 20.15
N LYS A 886 -16.20 27.38 19.72
CA LYS A 886 -14.76 27.09 19.49
C LYS A 886 -14.19 27.73 18.24
N ARG A 887 -15.04 28.15 17.30
CA ARG A 887 -14.61 28.79 16.05
C ARG A 887 -14.40 30.29 16.22
N ASN A 888 -15.05 30.92 17.18
CA ASN A 888 -14.81 32.30 17.61
C ASN A 888 -13.68 32.35 18.66
#